data_cabde665e1011de11afad28d346d2452
#
_entry.id   cabde665e1011de11afad28d346d2452
#
_cell.length_a   1.000
_cell.length_b   1.000
_cell.length_c   1.000
_cell.angle_alpha   90.00
_cell.angle_beta   90.00
_cell.angle_gamma   90.00
#
_symmetry.space_group_name_H-M   'P 1'
#
loop_
_entity.id
_entity.type
_entity.pdbx_description
1 polymer ?
#
loop_
_entity_poly.entity_id
_entity_poly.type
_entity_poly.pdbx_seq_one_letter_code
_entity_poly.pdbx_strand_id
1 'polypeptide(L)'
;MSDEKKDVNSQQENVGKKGINKKLIIAFAGMGAVIVGLVIALILVATSGKKDVDSSASKEESSSAVASETDDTSEEDSVADESEDEPDAEEESSQESKDDKKEKGFIISYSGDNSWQDGDKVMTGMEIGIENNSDEALKEWTLELEIDQLKSCDGWNGNFKVKGNKLTVTNVDYNGEIAKGGSSSIGCNIGTGTKLNVKSAKLNGVECTVKKGKVSQNNNNNNNNQNNDKKTTEKDVKKLLKRTSKAKQGDDWLHTDGSKILDKDGKEVWLTGVNWFGYNTGTNTFDGLWNSELVTSVEAIADHGFNLIRVPMSAELINQWSEGEYPKANYNNAYNEELNSMNSLEIFDYFLKLAEENGLKVMPDIHSAETNASGHTVNLWYTDKVTVKDYYHALEWLADRYKDNDTIVAFDLKNEPHGKPNEGDAAAIWNDSKDANNWKYVAEAAASKVLAKNPNVLIMVEGIEIYPKNIKKNGDYSSTNSDDYYFNWWGGNLRGVKDYPIDLGKYQDKLVYSPHDYGPTVYQQPWFEGDYTYKSLMKDCWKDNWFYIQEQDIAPLLIGEWGGFMTEPNLTWMTYMRKLIKDNHVNHTFWCFNANSGDTGGLVKDDFVTWDEEKYDFVKEVLWQEGGKFVGLDHAIPLGDNGITLKKAKGL
;
A
#
# COMPACT_ATOMS: atom_id res chain seq x y z
N MET A 1 41.67 58.61 -29.57
CA MET A 1 40.86 59.67 -28.95
C MET A 1 40.04 58.97 -27.92
N SER A 2 40.59 58.96 -26.79
CA SER A 2 40.43 59.60 -25.47
C SER A 2 39.24 59.07 -24.74
N ASP A 3 39.50 58.16 -23.74
CA ASP A 3 39.55 58.43 -22.31
C ASP A 3 38.27 59.04 -21.73
N GLU A 4 37.65 58.27 -20.82
CA GLU A 4 37.34 58.76 -19.50
C GLU A 4 37.02 57.61 -18.52
N LYS A 5 37.95 57.45 -17.57
CA LYS A 5 37.75 56.77 -16.29
C LYS A 5 36.89 57.65 -15.38
N LYS A 6 35.98 57.03 -14.62
CA LYS A 6 35.57 57.57 -13.31
C LYS A 6 35.44 56.43 -12.30
N ASP A 7 36.33 56.49 -11.32
CA ASP A 7 36.24 55.87 -10.01
C ASP A 7 35.01 56.34 -9.23
N VAL A 8 34.31 55.44 -8.53
CA VAL A 8 33.58 55.79 -7.31
C VAL A 8 33.81 54.70 -6.27
N ASN A 9 34.29 55.17 -5.17
CA ASN A 9 34.79 54.54 -3.95
C ASN A 9 33.69 53.91 -3.08
N SER A 10 34.04 52.78 -2.48
CA SER A 10 33.70 52.22 -1.16
C SER A 10 32.51 52.78 -0.37
N GLN A 11 31.55 51.90 -0.02
CA GLN A 11 30.99 51.86 1.31
C GLN A 11 30.82 50.39 1.75
N GLN A 12 31.64 50.01 2.75
CA GLN A 12 31.46 48.81 3.57
C GLN A 12 30.33 49.10 4.57
N GLU A 13 29.25 48.36 4.51
CA GLU A 13 28.33 48.23 5.65
C GLU A 13 28.51 46.88 6.31
N ASN A 14 28.88 46.96 7.58
CA ASN A 14 28.95 45.86 8.55
C ASN A 14 27.55 45.30 8.79
N VAL A 15 27.31 44.02 8.40
CA VAL A 15 26.18 43.25 8.92
C VAL A 15 26.71 42.25 9.93
N GLY A 16 26.27 42.45 11.16
CA GLY A 16 26.73 41.72 12.34
C GLY A 16 26.44 40.21 12.29
N LYS A 17 27.42 39.43 12.66
CA LYS A 17 27.33 38.00 12.98
C LYS A 17 26.32 37.81 14.11
N LYS A 18 25.13 37.27 13.84
CA LYS A 18 24.25 36.68 14.86
C LYS A 18 24.85 35.34 15.30
N GLY A 19 25.25 35.29 16.54
CA GLY A 19 25.82 34.08 17.16
C GLY A 19 24.80 32.94 17.21
N ILE A 20 25.21 31.78 16.72
CA ILE A 20 24.49 30.51 16.82
C ILE A 20 24.30 30.15 18.28
N ASN A 21 23.07 29.83 18.66
CA ASN A 21 22.66 29.61 20.04
C ASN A 21 23.27 28.29 20.58
N LYS A 22 24.31 28.38 21.42
CA LYS A 22 25.00 27.23 22.00
C LYS A 22 24.10 26.22 22.72
N LYS A 23 22.87 26.59 23.09
CA LYS A 23 21.91 25.67 23.71
C LYS A 23 21.30 24.67 22.70
N LEU A 24 21.25 25.02 21.42
CA LEU A 24 20.73 24.12 20.38
C LEU A 24 21.75 23.03 20.03
N ILE A 25 23.04 23.37 20.00
CA ILE A 25 24.13 22.40 19.75
C ILE A 25 24.25 21.35 20.88
N ILE A 26 23.96 21.75 22.14
CA ILE A 26 23.98 20.82 23.27
C ILE A 26 22.79 19.84 23.22
N ALA A 27 21.63 20.27 22.71
CA ALA A 27 20.46 19.39 22.56
C ALA A 27 20.65 18.29 21.49
N PHE A 28 21.27 18.62 20.35
CA PHE A 28 21.58 17.63 19.30
C PHE A 28 22.72 16.68 19.69
N ALA A 29 23.73 17.15 20.43
CA ALA A 29 24.79 16.28 20.96
C ALA A 29 24.25 15.31 22.04
N GLY A 30 23.23 15.69 22.81
CA GLY A 30 22.57 14.84 23.80
C GLY A 30 21.76 13.69 23.18
N MET A 31 21.03 13.93 22.09
CA MET A 31 20.26 12.89 21.40
C MET A 31 21.18 11.85 20.72
N GLY A 32 22.27 12.27 20.09
CA GLY A 32 23.24 11.33 19.51
C GLY A 32 23.89 10.41 20.55
N ALA A 33 24.16 10.90 21.74
CA ALA A 33 24.75 10.09 22.84
C ALA A 33 23.76 9.06 23.41
N VAL A 34 22.44 9.35 23.39
CA VAL A 34 21.41 8.40 23.86
C VAL A 34 21.22 7.27 22.85
N ILE A 35 21.25 7.56 21.56
CA ILE A 35 21.12 6.53 20.49
C ILE A 35 22.35 5.60 20.50
N VAL A 36 23.55 6.13 20.61
CA VAL A 36 24.79 5.31 20.73
C VAL A 36 24.79 4.49 22.01
N GLY A 37 24.29 5.02 23.13
CA GLY A 37 24.14 4.28 24.38
C GLY A 37 23.16 3.12 24.30
N LEU A 38 22.03 3.27 23.58
CA LEU A 38 21.03 2.21 23.35
C LEU A 38 21.56 1.10 22.42
N VAL A 39 22.31 1.45 21.38
CA VAL A 39 22.94 0.46 20.49
C VAL A 39 24.03 -0.34 21.24
N ILE A 40 24.86 0.29 22.10
CA ILE A 40 25.85 -0.41 22.89
C ILE A 40 25.19 -1.32 23.95
N ALA A 41 24.06 -0.90 24.53
CA ALA A 41 23.30 -1.72 25.48
C ALA A 41 22.70 -2.96 24.81
N LEU A 42 22.17 -2.83 23.59
CA LEU A 42 21.68 -3.95 22.80
C LEU A 42 22.78 -4.95 22.40
N ILE A 43 23.96 -4.47 22.03
CA ILE A 43 25.13 -5.33 21.73
C ILE A 43 25.61 -6.06 22.96
N LEU A 44 25.61 -5.43 24.14
CA LEU A 44 26.04 -6.06 25.39
C LEU A 44 25.04 -7.12 25.91
N VAL A 45 23.75 -6.96 25.63
CA VAL A 45 22.73 -7.98 25.95
C VAL A 45 22.85 -9.18 25.00
N ALA A 46 23.16 -8.95 23.72
CA ALA A 46 23.36 -10.01 22.74
C ALA A 46 24.64 -10.84 22.96
N THR A 47 25.67 -10.26 23.63
CA THR A 47 26.96 -10.94 23.89
C THR A 47 27.06 -11.62 25.24
N SER A 48 26.14 -11.37 26.18
CA SER A 48 26.17 -11.96 27.53
C SER A 48 25.44 -13.31 27.67
N GLY A 49 24.90 -13.84 26.58
CA GLY A 49 24.10 -15.09 26.54
C GLY A 49 24.85 -16.37 26.19
N LYS A 50 26.18 -16.42 26.20
CA LYS A 50 26.94 -17.67 26.01
C LYS A 50 27.82 -17.98 27.22
N LYS A 51 27.36 -18.91 28.02
CA LYS A 51 28.23 -19.71 28.92
C LYS A 51 27.93 -21.18 28.73
N ASP A 52 28.98 -21.84 28.36
CA ASP A 52 29.32 -23.22 28.20
C ASP A 52 28.57 -24.24 29.08
N VAL A 53 28.12 -25.35 28.46
CA VAL A 53 28.12 -26.66 29.12
C VAL A 53 28.75 -27.68 28.16
N ASP A 54 29.74 -28.34 28.71
CA ASP A 54 30.72 -29.23 28.10
C ASP A 54 30.14 -30.65 27.83
N SER A 55 30.69 -31.22 26.79
CA SER A 55 30.80 -32.58 26.33
C SER A 55 30.25 -33.79 27.11
N SER A 56 29.62 -34.71 26.40
CA SER A 56 30.11 -36.11 26.32
C SER A 56 29.44 -36.87 25.15
N ALA A 57 30.31 -37.57 24.46
CA ALA A 57 30.03 -38.40 23.28
C ALA A 57 29.42 -39.73 23.65
N SER A 58 28.62 -40.31 22.75
CA SER A 58 28.72 -41.72 22.37
C SER A 58 28.04 -41.99 21.01
N LYS A 59 28.81 -42.70 20.18
CA LYS A 59 28.48 -43.28 18.90
C LYS A 59 27.52 -44.46 19.04
N GLU A 60 26.76 -44.77 17.99
CA GLU A 60 26.67 -46.02 17.22
C GLU A 60 25.42 -45.91 16.36
N GLU A 61 25.57 -45.88 15.11
CA GLU A 61 25.63 -46.85 14.00
C GLU A 61 24.35 -47.69 13.79
N SER A 62 23.87 -47.49 12.62
CA SER A 62 23.54 -48.45 11.52
C SER A 62 22.16 -49.09 11.45
N SER A 63 21.69 -48.95 10.30
CA SER A 63 21.23 -49.95 9.28
C SER A 63 19.72 -50.14 9.15
N SER A 64 19.28 -49.72 8.00
CA SER A 64 18.81 -50.50 6.83
C SER A 64 17.51 -51.24 6.99
N ALA A 65 16.62 -50.87 6.14
CA ALA A 65 16.10 -51.57 4.97
C ALA A 65 14.72 -52.24 5.07
N VAL A 66 13.93 -51.90 4.05
CA VAL A 66 13.18 -52.77 3.11
C VAL A 66 11.76 -53.24 3.51
N ALA A 67 10.84 -52.66 2.77
CA ALA A 67 9.85 -53.22 1.82
C ALA A 67 8.75 -54.14 2.34
N SER A 68 7.62 -53.86 1.88
CA SER A 68 6.69 -54.48 0.90
C SER A 68 5.28 -54.55 1.44
N GLU A 69 4.38 -53.98 0.63
CA GLU A 69 3.32 -54.69 -0.14
C GLU A 69 2.46 -55.67 0.65
N THR A 70 1.17 -55.53 0.64
CA THR A 70 0.16 -55.93 -0.34
C THR A 70 -1.22 -55.69 0.26
N ASP A 71 -2.14 -55.12 -0.52
CA ASP A 71 -3.34 -55.70 -1.12
C ASP A 71 -4.34 -56.37 -0.13
N ASP A 72 -5.59 -56.08 -0.15
CA ASP A 72 -6.64 -56.40 -1.10
C ASP A 72 -8.05 -56.22 -0.49
N THR A 73 -8.92 -55.69 -1.27
CA THR A 73 -10.34 -55.98 -1.55
C THR A 73 -11.39 -56.08 -0.44
N SER A 74 -12.42 -55.35 -0.78
CA SER A 74 -13.79 -55.72 -1.20
C SER A 74 -14.90 -55.56 -0.18
N GLU A 75 -15.87 -54.84 -0.72
CA GLU A 75 -17.30 -55.14 -0.95
C GLU A 75 -18.26 -55.04 0.24
N GLU A 76 -19.21 -54.14 -0.04
CA GLU A 76 -20.67 -54.32 -0.20
C GLU A 76 -21.44 -54.73 1.08
N ASP A 77 -22.56 -54.21 1.41
CA ASP A 77 -23.83 -53.98 0.75
C ASP A 77 -24.83 -53.33 1.73
N SER A 78 -25.56 -52.38 1.30
CA SER A 78 -27.00 -52.23 1.08
C SER A 78 -27.98 -52.18 2.26
N VAL A 79 -28.94 -51.29 1.99
CA VAL A 79 -30.41 -51.34 2.09
C VAL A 79 -31.09 -50.79 3.35
N ALA A 80 -31.74 -49.65 3.09
CA ALA A 80 -33.12 -49.21 3.24
C ALA A 80 -33.92 -49.63 4.50
N ASP A 81 -34.72 -48.77 5.10
CA ASP A 81 -36.12 -48.51 4.77
C ASP A 81 -36.81 -47.61 5.80
N GLU A 82 -37.59 -46.68 5.28
CA GLU A 82 -38.86 -46.06 5.65
C GLU A 82 -39.37 -46.16 7.12
N SER A 83 -39.93 -45.07 7.66
CA SER A 83 -41.31 -44.62 7.54
C SER A 83 -41.67 -43.56 8.62
N GLU A 84 -42.28 -42.47 8.18
CA GLU A 84 -43.57 -41.87 8.56
C GLU A 84 -43.94 -41.84 10.04
N ASP A 85 -44.26 -40.62 10.58
CA ASP A 85 -45.57 -40.06 10.74
C ASP A 85 -45.51 -38.77 11.60
N GLU A 86 -46.15 -37.71 11.12
CA GLU A 86 -46.71 -36.61 11.92
C GLU A 86 -48.05 -37.07 12.57
N PRO A 87 -48.71 -36.33 13.51
CA PRO A 87 -49.05 -34.92 13.41
C PRO A 87 -49.23 -34.12 14.74
N ASP A 88 -49.32 -32.77 14.52
CA ASP A 88 -50.15 -31.76 15.21
C ASP A 88 -50.27 -31.66 16.74
N ALA A 89 -49.90 -30.48 17.24
CA ALA A 89 -50.78 -29.70 18.13
C ALA A 89 -50.35 -28.19 18.16
N GLU A 90 -51.26 -27.36 17.71
CA GLU A 90 -51.28 -25.89 17.87
C GLU A 90 -51.31 -25.49 19.35
N GLU A 91 -50.45 -24.55 19.75
CA GLU A 91 -50.75 -23.64 20.87
C GLU A 91 -50.44 -22.20 20.47
N GLU A 92 -51.47 -21.43 20.27
CA GLU A 92 -51.46 -19.97 20.26
C GLU A 92 -50.94 -19.43 21.60
N SER A 93 -49.86 -18.65 21.56
CA SER A 93 -49.54 -17.72 22.63
C SER A 93 -49.24 -16.35 22.07
N SER A 94 -50.10 -15.43 22.42
CA SER A 94 -50.12 -14.00 22.25
C SER A 94 -48.76 -13.34 22.33
N GLN A 95 -48.35 -12.67 21.24
CA GLN A 95 -47.27 -11.69 21.23
C GLN A 95 -47.73 -10.40 21.91
N GLU A 96 -47.30 -10.20 23.14
CA GLU A 96 -47.18 -8.86 23.73
C GLU A 96 -46.02 -8.13 23.08
N SER A 97 -46.31 -7.01 22.45
CA SER A 97 -45.34 -6.02 21.97
C SER A 97 -44.54 -5.48 23.18
N LYS A 98 -43.26 -5.86 23.28
CA LYS A 98 -42.30 -5.14 24.12
C LYS A 98 -41.94 -3.83 23.44
N ASP A 99 -42.51 -2.73 23.91
CA ASP A 99 -42.00 -1.39 23.73
C ASP A 99 -40.56 -1.36 24.28
N ASP A 100 -39.57 -1.26 23.39
CA ASP A 100 -38.19 -0.97 23.73
C ASP A 100 -38.13 0.46 24.29
N LYS A 101 -38.20 0.62 25.62
CA LYS A 101 -37.86 1.87 26.28
C LYS A 101 -36.39 2.15 26.05
N LYS A 102 -36.05 3.04 25.09
CA LYS A 102 -34.73 3.58 24.90
C LYS A 102 -34.19 4.09 26.24
N GLU A 103 -33.07 3.54 26.71
CA GLU A 103 -32.39 4.02 27.94
C GLU A 103 -32.02 5.50 27.74
N LYS A 104 -32.49 6.38 28.67
CA LYS A 104 -32.15 7.81 28.62
C LYS A 104 -30.76 8.03 29.19
N GLY A 105 -29.99 8.94 28.58
CA GLY A 105 -28.65 9.33 29.00
C GLY A 105 -27.58 8.92 28.01
N PHE A 106 -26.35 8.75 28.49
CA PHE A 106 -25.22 8.35 27.65
C PHE A 106 -24.94 6.84 27.79
N ILE A 107 -24.71 6.19 26.67
CA ILE A 107 -24.29 4.79 26.62
C ILE A 107 -22.87 4.74 26.07
N ILE A 108 -21.99 4.07 26.80
CA ILE A 108 -20.63 3.76 26.35
C ILE A 108 -20.55 2.26 26.02
N SER A 109 -20.42 1.95 24.75
CA SER A 109 -20.16 0.58 24.29
C SER A 109 -18.66 0.39 24.06
N TYR A 110 -18.12 -0.81 24.32
CA TYR A 110 -16.74 -1.12 23.96
C TYR A 110 -16.60 -2.56 23.48
N SER A 111 -15.74 -2.75 22.49
CA SER A 111 -15.27 -4.06 22.04
C SER A 111 -13.76 -4.17 22.23
N GLY A 112 -13.25 -5.39 22.33
CA GLY A 112 -11.83 -5.68 22.51
C GLY A 112 -11.63 -7.17 22.41
N ASP A 113 -11.63 -7.69 21.18
CA ASP A 113 -11.58 -9.14 20.91
C ASP A 113 -10.16 -9.60 20.54
N ASN A 114 -9.31 -8.69 20.01
CA ASN A 114 -7.93 -8.98 19.67
C ASN A 114 -6.99 -8.57 20.80
N SER A 115 -6.32 -9.56 21.41
CA SER A 115 -5.36 -9.32 22.50
C SER A 115 -4.05 -10.05 22.22
N TRP A 116 -2.93 -9.41 22.54
CA TRP A 116 -1.59 -9.97 22.41
C TRP A 116 -0.73 -9.65 23.63
N GLN A 117 0.36 -10.37 23.83
CA GLN A 117 1.28 -10.13 24.95
C GLN A 117 2.39 -9.17 24.54
N ASP A 118 2.61 -8.11 25.31
CA ASP A 118 3.74 -7.17 25.17
C ASP A 118 4.42 -6.99 26.54
N GLY A 119 5.51 -7.74 26.76
CA GLY A 119 6.21 -7.78 28.03
C GLY A 119 5.31 -8.25 29.18
N ASP A 120 5.10 -7.42 30.18
CA ASP A 120 4.24 -7.66 31.35
C ASP A 120 2.79 -7.13 31.16
N LYS A 121 2.43 -6.74 29.92
CA LYS A 121 1.13 -6.20 29.57
C LYS A 121 0.38 -7.13 28.65
N VAL A 122 -0.93 -7.20 28.83
CA VAL A 122 -1.88 -7.70 27.82
C VAL A 122 -2.37 -6.49 27.04
N MET A 123 -1.93 -6.38 25.80
CA MET A 123 -2.40 -5.37 24.87
C MET A 123 -3.71 -5.82 24.25
N THR A 124 -4.63 -4.90 24.06
CA THR A 124 -5.93 -5.18 23.43
C THR A 124 -6.28 -4.02 22.49
N GLY A 125 -6.60 -4.32 21.25
CA GLY A 125 -7.25 -3.37 20.35
C GLY A 125 -8.68 -3.12 20.85
N MET A 126 -8.97 -1.90 21.29
CA MET A 126 -10.25 -1.50 21.89
C MET A 126 -10.94 -0.46 21.02
N GLU A 127 -12.17 -0.72 20.66
CA GLU A 127 -13.07 0.25 20.06
C GLU A 127 -14.07 0.71 21.11
N ILE A 128 -14.34 2.02 21.18
CA ILE A 128 -15.25 2.64 22.14
C ILE A 128 -16.28 3.46 21.39
N GLY A 129 -17.56 3.18 21.59
CA GLY A 129 -18.68 3.95 21.06
C GLY A 129 -19.30 4.83 22.15
N ILE A 130 -19.64 6.05 21.79
CA ILE A 130 -20.34 7.03 22.64
C ILE A 130 -21.71 7.28 22.01
N GLU A 131 -22.79 6.90 22.67
CA GLU A 131 -24.17 7.17 22.22
C GLU A 131 -24.79 8.28 23.08
N ASN A 132 -25.30 9.32 22.42
CA ASN A 132 -25.98 10.43 23.08
C ASN A 132 -27.51 10.25 23.04
N ASN A 133 -28.09 9.55 24.02
CA ASN A 133 -29.53 9.43 24.20
C ASN A 133 -30.09 10.49 25.14
N SER A 134 -29.36 11.59 25.41
CA SER A 134 -29.84 12.75 26.16
C SER A 134 -30.75 13.63 25.30
N ASP A 135 -31.35 14.65 25.93
CA ASP A 135 -32.28 15.55 25.23
C ASP A 135 -31.59 16.69 24.47
N GLU A 136 -30.23 16.82 24.56
CA GLU A 136 -29.44 17.88 23.95
C GLU A 136 -28.25 17.31 23.18
N ALA A 137 -27.79 18.03 22.14
CA ALA A 137 -26.53 17.73 21.44
C ALA A 137 -25.32 18.06 22.33
N LEU A 138 -24.30 17.23 22.30
CA LEU A 138 -22.96 17.53 22.83
C LEU A 138 -22.20 18.36 21.79
N LYS A 139 -21.47 19.38 22.23
CA LYS A 139 -20.56 20.17 21.36
C LYS A 139 -19.11 19.83 21.59
N GLU A 140 -18.79 19.41 22.79
CA GLU A 140 -17.49 18.90 23.22
C GLU A 140 -17.73 17.80 24.23
N TRP A 141 -16.81 16.82 24.27
CA TRP A 141 -16.95 15.74 25.22
C TRP A 141 -15.61 15.34 25.86
N THR A 142 -15.72 14.91 27.10
CA THR A 142 -14.65 14.27 27.86
C THR A 142 -15.17 12.95 28.41
N LEU A 143 -14.60 11.85 27.94
CA LEU A 143 -14.89 10.50 28.41
C LEU A 143 -13.86 10.08 29.45
N GLU A 144 -14.33 9.60 30.60
CA GLU A 144 -13.50 9.01 31.65
C GLU A 144 -13.89 7.55 31.83
N LEU A 145 -12.95 6.63 31.70
CA LEU A 145 -13.12 5.20 31.91
C LEU A 145 -12.28 4.73 33.11
N GLU A 146 -12.89 3.96 34.00
CA GLU A 146 -12.15 3.22 35.02
C GLU A 146 -11.89 1.80 34.52
N ILE A 147 -10.63 1.41 34.38
CA ILE A 147 -10.21 0.16 33.74
C ILE A 147 -9.26 -0.60 34.66
N ASP A 148 -9.52 -1.90 34.83
CA ASP A 148 -8.71 -2.74 35.72
C ASP A 148 -7.25 -2.84 35.26
N GLN A 149 -6.33 -2.58 36.20
CA GLN A 149 -4.89 -2.69 35.99
C GLN A 149 -4.39 -2.01 34.70
N LEU A 150 -4.94 -0.83 34.38
CA LEU A 150 -4.54 -0.03 33.23
C LEU A 150 -3.06 0.38 33.36
N LYS A 151 -2.27 0.16 32.32
CA LYS A 151 -0.85 0.49 32.27
C LYS A 151 -0.52 1.51 31.16
N SER A 152 -1.14 1.38 30.00
CA SER A 152 -0.87 2.25 28.85
C SER A 152 -2.09 2.32 27.94
N CYS A 153 -2.19 3.39 27.15
CA CYS A 153 -3.16 3.54 26.08
C CYS A 153 -2.55 4.44 25.02
N ASP A 154 -2.63 4.01 23.77
CA ASP A 154 -2.31 4.78 22.58
C ASP A 154 -3.50 4.64 21.62
N GLY A 155 -4.03 5.78 21.12
CA GLY A 155 -5.29 5.73 20.40
C GLY A 155 -5.45 6.83 19.36
N TRP A 156 -6.51 6.70 18.58
CA TRP A 156 -6.88 7.59 17.48
C TRP A 156 -8.30 8.12 17.65
N ASN A 157 -8.62 9.21 16.98
CA ASN A 157 -9.88 9.95 17.07
C ASN A 157 -10.18 10.52 18.47
N GLY A 158 -9.14 10.81 19.26
CA GLY A 158 -9.26 11.40 20.59
C GLY A 158 -7.91 11.72 21.20
N ASN A 159 -7.89 12.59 22.22
CA ASN A 159 -6.68 12.86 23.01
C ASN A 159 -6.69 11.99 24.26
N PHE A 160 -5.79 11.02 24.35
CA PHE A 160 -5.74 10.00 25.39
C PHE A 160 -4.79 10.34 26.53
N LYS A 161 -5.22 10.14 27.78
CA LYS A 161 -4.41 10.36 28.97
C LYS A 161 -4.66 9.28 30.02
N VAL A 162 -3.62 8.56 30.40
CA VAL A 162 -3.65 7.53 31.46
C VAL A 162 -3.18 8.09 32.79
N LYS A 163 -3.94 7.84 33.87
CA LYS A 163 -3.54 8.15 35.26
C LYS A 163 -4.06 7.06 36.20
N GLY A 164 -3.16 6.17 36.66
CA GLY A 164 -3.57 4.98 37.42
C GLY A 164 -4.49 4.09 36.60
N ASN A 165 -5.63 3.67 37.17
CA ASN A 165 -6.63 2.88 36.46
C ASN A 165 -7.63 3.72 35.63
N LYS A 166 -7.41 5.02 35.51
CA LYS A 166 -8.28 5.94 34.78
C LYS A 166 -7.71 6.29 33.43
N LEU A 167 -8.51 6.06 32.39
CA LEU A 167 -8.32 6.58 31.03
C LEU A 167 -9.22 7.79 30.85
N THR A 168 -8.67 8.94 30.49
CA THR A 168 -9.41 10.13 30.08
C THR A 168 -9.19 10.36 28.60
N VAL A 169 -10.27 10.51 27.84
CA VAL A 169 -10.24 10.83 26.42
C VAL A 169 -11.06 12.08 26.16
N THR A 170 -10.49 13.06 25.46
CA THR A 170 -11.24 14.23 24.99
C THR A 170 -11.38 14.19 23.48
N ASN A 171 -12.43 14.78 22.96
CA ASN A 171 -12.62 14.90 21.52
C ASN A 171 -11.46 15.62 20.83
N VAL A 172 -11.34 15.38 19.54
CA VAL A 172 -10.55 16.19 18.58
C VAL A 172 -11.48 17.12 17.79
N ASP A 173 -10.91 18.02 17.01
CA ASP A 173 -11.63 19.16 16.40
C ASP A 173 -12.85 18.73 15.55
N TYR A 174 -12.81 17.57 14.91
CA TYR A 174 -13.85 17.12 13.98
C TYR A 174 -14.94 16.21 14.61
N ASN A 175 -14.77 15.69 15.83
CA ASN A 175 -15.73 14.76 16.45
C ASN A 175 -16.29 15.23 17.80
N GLY A 176 -16.18 16.53 18.10
CA GLY A 176 -16.69 17.14 19.33
C GLY A 176 -18.22 17.18 19.39
N GLU A 177 -18.88 17.37 18.24
CA GLU A 177 -20.34 17.43 18.18
C GLU A 177 -20.97 16.05 18.05
N ILE A 178 -21.83 15.67 19.01
CA ILE A 178 -22.65 14.46 18.94
C ILE A 178 -24.10 14.88 19.09
N ALA A 179 -24.88 14.81 18.03
CA ALA A 179 -26.30 15.18 18.00
C ALA A 179 -27.13 14.35 19.01
N LYS A 180 -28.30 14.85 19.40
CA LYS A 180 -29.26 14.07 20.15
C LYS A 180 -29.65 12.79 19.39
N GLY A 181 -29.48 11.63 20.02
CA GLY A 181 -29.69 10.32 19.42
C GLY A 181 -28.54 9.88 18.46
N GLY A 182 -27.50 10.69 18.33
CA GLY A 182 -26.31 10.39 17.54
C GLY A 182 -25.24 9.63 18.33
N SER A 183 -24.19 9.21 17.63
CA SER A 183 -23.06 8.50 18.23
C SER A 183 -21.72 8.95 17.64
N SER A 184 -20.64 8.68 18.37
CA SER A 184 -19.26 8.84 17.93
C SER A 184 -18.46 7.62 18.33
N SER A 185 -17.37 7.32 17.62
CA SER A 185 -16.46 6.21 17.97
C SER A 185 -15.02 6.64 18.01
N ILE A 186 -14.26 6.02 18.91
CA ILE A 186 -12.82 6.19 19.08
C ILE A 186 -12.17 4.82 19.21
N GLY A 187 -10.90 4.71 18.82
CA GLY A 187 -10.16 3.46 18.94
C GLY A 187 -8.85 3.63 19.68
N CYS A 188 -8.37 2.58 20.33
CA CYS A 188 -7.07 2.58 20.96
C CYS A 188 -6.47 1.17 21.16
N ASN A 189 -5.15 1.11 21.24
CA ASN A 189 -4.40 -0.03 21.75
C ASN A 189 -4.19 0.18 23.25
N ILE A 190 -4.85 -0.63 24.07
CA ILE A 190 -4.82 -0.50 25.51
C ILE A 190 -4.02 -1.62 26.17
N GLY A 191 -3.06 -1.26 27.03
CA GLY A 191 -2.24 -2.20 27.81
C GLY A 191 -2.78 -2.31 29.23
N THR A 192 -3.07 -3.53 29.67
CA THR A 192 -3.55 -3.86 31.01
C THR A 192 -2.73 -4.97 31.64
N GLY A 193 -2.81 -5.13 32.96
CA GLY A 193 -2.14 -6.24 33.65
C GLY A 193 -2.90 -7.57 33.57
N THR A 194 -4.17 -7.53 33.14
CA THR A 194 -5.08 -8.67 33.00
C THR A 194 -5.97 -8.45 31.79
N LYS A 195 -6.85 -9.41 31.47
CA LYS A 195 -7.85 -9.24 30.40
C LYS A 195 -8.64 -7.95 30.60
N LEU A 196 -8.83 -7.19 29.50
CA LEU A 196 -9.54 -5.90 29.48
C LEU A 196 -10.91 -5.96 30.17
N ASN A 197 -11.11 -5.10 31.16
CA ASN A 197 -12.35 -4.93 31.88
C ASN A 197 -12.58 -3.45 32.23
N VAL A 198 -13.63 -2.86 31.65
CA VAL A 198 -14.09 -1.49 31.95
C VAL A 198 -15.13 -1.55 33.06
N LYS A 199 -14.84 -0.92 34.19
CA LYS A 199 -15.73 -0.93 35.38
C LYS A 199 -16.83 0.11 35.34
N SER A 200 -16.49 1.31 34.91
CA SER A 200 -17.43 2.44 34.83
C SER A 200 -16.98 3.44 33.80
N ALA A 201 -17.92 4.26 33.35
CA ALA A 201 -17.68 5.37 32.43
C ALA A 201 -18.42 6.62 32.87
N LYS A 202 -17.81 7.80 32.61
CA LYS A 202 -18.43 9.12 32.73
C LYS A 202 -18.20 9.92 31.46
N LEU A 203 -19.23 10.56 30.95
CA LEU A 203 -19.13 11.51 29.85
C LEU A 203 -19.50 12.92 30.38
N ASN A 204 -18.58 13.86 30.24
CA ASN A 204 -18.71 15.21 30.82
C ASN A 204 -19.10 15.21 32.33
N GLY A 205 -18.55 14.23 33.07
CA GLY A 205 -18.84 14.06 34.50
C GLY A 205 -20.13 13.31 34.82
N VAL A 206 -20.96 12.98 33.83
CA VAL A 206 -22.21 12.24 34.00
C VAL A 206 -21.94 10.74 33.89
N GLU A 207 -22.43 9.94 34.84
CA GLU A 207 -22.34 8.47 34.81
C GLU A 207 -23.04 7.91 33.56
N CYS A 208 -22.40 6.96 32.89
CA CYS A 208 -22.88 6.33 31.67
C CYS A 208 -23.23 4.86 31.90
N THR A 209 -24.16 4.33 31.12
CA THR A 209 -24.35 2.89 30.99
C THR A 209 -23.18 2.32 30.17
N VAL A 210 -22.48 1.30 30.72
CA VAL A 210 -21.35 0.63 30.02
C VAL A 210 -21.84 -0.70 29.48
N LYS A 211 -21.64 -0.92 28.17
CA LYS A 211 -21.97 -2.17 27.47
C LYS A 211 -20.74 -2.78 26.83
N LYS A 212 -20.44 -4.04 27.09
CA LYS A 212 -19.43 -4.80 26.37
C LYS A 212 -20.07 -5.48 25.18
N GLY A 213 -19.58 -5.21 23.97
CA GLY A 213 -20.11 -5.78 22.73
C GLY A 213 -19.72 -4.93 21.51
N LYS A 214 -20.26 -5.26 20.35
CA LYS A 214 -20.03 -4.46 19.15
C LYS A 214 -20.48 -3.01 19.39
N VAL A 215 -19.62 -2.06 19.02
CA VAL A 215 -19.92 -0.64 19.03
C VAL A 215 -20.93 -0.36 17.93
N SER A 216 -22.14 0.12 18.33
CA SER A 216 -23.19 0.51 17.36
C SER A 216 -22.93 1.94 16.91
N GLN A 217 -22.70 2.16 15.64
CA GLN A 217 -22.66 3.49 15.04
C GLN A 217 -24.06 3.82 14.52
N ASN A 218 -24.78 4.68 15.22
CA ASN A 218 -26.02 5.27 14.73
C ASN A 218 -25.74 6.71 14.28
N ASN A 219 -25.50 6.92 13.01
CA ASN A 219 -25.49 8.24 12.41
C ASN A 219 -26.94 8.66 12.11
N ASN A 220 -27.53 9.47 12.99
CA ASN A 220 -28.78 10.16 12.71
C ASN A 220 -28.50 11.52 12.03
N ASN A 221 -28.36 11.52 10.72
CA ASN A 221 -28.75 12.68 9.93
C ASN A 221 -30.22 12.53 9.57
N ASN A 222 -31.04 13.41 10.18
CA ASN A 222 -32.47 13.53 9.87
C ASN A 222 -32.64 13.97 8.40
N ASN A 223 -32.88 13.02 7.53
CA ASN A 223 -33.74 13.23 6.37
C ASN A 223 -34.75 12.08 6.34
N ASN A 224 -36.03 12.47 6.52
CA ASN A 224 -37.17 11.59 6.37
C ASN A 224 -37.12 10.87 5.02
N ASN A 225 -36.64 9.65 5.01
CA ASN A 225 -37.05 8.63 4.07
C ASN A 225 -37.05 7.30 4.83
N GLN A 226 -38.25 6.77 5.03
CA GLN A 226 -38.44 5.37 5.38
C GLN A 226 -37.79 4.51 4.29
N ASN A 227 -36.55 4.10 4.47
CA ASN A 227 -35.97 3.00 3.73
C ASN A 227 -35.74 1.85 4.69
N ASN A 228 -36.49 0.79 4.47
CA ASN A 228 -36.27 -0.54 4.98
C ASN A 228 -34.77 -0.88 4.98
N ASP A 229 -34.24 -1.34 6.09
CA ASP A 229 -32.94 -2.03 6.18
C ASP A 229 -32.94 -3.21 5.21
N LYS A 230 -32.65 -2.95 3.94
CA LYS A 230 -32.36 -3.98 2.96
C LYS A 230 -30.91 -4.39 3.18
N LYS A 231 -30.71 -5.44 3.97
CA LYS A 231 -29.44 -6.17 3.97
C LYS A 231 -29.09 -6.46 2.51
N THR A 232 -27.98 -5.88 2.00
CA THR A 232 -27.49 -6.12 0.64
C THR A 232 -27.32 -7.64 0.49
N THR A 233 -28.02 -8.23 -0.47
CA THR A 233 -28.02 -9.67 -0.66
C THR A 233 -26.91 -10.07 -1.64
N GLU A 234 -26.47 -11.34 -1.62
CA GLU A 234 -25.55 -11.89 -2.64
C GLU A 234 -25.99 -11.57 -4.09
N LYS A 235 -27.30 -11.47 -4.31
CA LYS A 235 -27.86 -11.07 -5.61
C LYS A 235 -27.58 -9.59 -5.93
N ASP A 236 -27.58 -8.73 -4.93
CA ASP A 236 -27.29 -7.30 -5.09
C ASP A 236 -25.79 -7.10 -5.36
N VAL A 237 -24.91 -7.84 -4.65
CA VAL A 237 -23.46 -7.88 -4.94
C VAL A 237 -23.20 -8.32 -6.38
N LYS A 238 -23.79 -9.44 -6.82
CA LYS A 238 -23.67 -9.90 -8.21
C LYS A 238 -24.18 -8.88 -9.24
N LYS A 239 -25.15 -8.04 -8.87
CA LYS A 239 -25.63 -6.95 -9.72
C LYS A 239 -24.64 -5.79 -9.77
N LEU A 240 -24.04 -5.41 -8.64
CA LEU A 240 -23.01 -4.38 -8.56
C LEU A 240 -21.75 -4.77 -9.34
N LEU A 241 -21.31 -6.02 -9.23
CA LEU A 241 -20.15 -6.54 -9.95
C LEU A 241 -20.40 -6.79 -11.45
N LYS A 242 -21.66 -6.70 -11.90
CA LYS A 242 -21.95 -6.89 -13.31
C LYS A 242 -21.45 -5.71 -14.13
N ARG A 243 -20.41 -5.93 -14.94
CA ARG A 243 -19.90 -4.92 -15.87
C ARG A 243 -21.01 -4.38 -16.78
N THR A 244 -21.09 -3.08 -16.88
CA THR A 244 -21.99 -2.40 -17.83
C THR A 244 -21.24 -2.33 -19.16
N SER A 245 -21.63 -3.14 -20.12
CA SER A 245 -20.97 -3.28 -21.44
C SER A 245 -21.13 -2.04 -22.33
N LYS A 246 -20.61 -0.89 -21.94
CA LYS A 246 -20.40 0.23 -22.88
C LYS A 246 -19.06 0.11 -23.59
N ALA A 247 -18.07 -0.54 -22.97
CA ALA A 247 -16.79 -0.81 -23.55
C ALA A 247 -16.79 -2.15 -24.28
N LYS A 248 -16.21 -2.17 -25.44
CA LYS A 248 -15.90 -3.37 -26.19
C LYS A 248 -14.60 -3.92 -25.64
N GLN A 249 -14.66 -5.02 -24.92
CA GLN A 249 -13.48 -5.61 -24.30
C GLN A 249 -12.45 -6.05 -25.34
N GLY A 250 -11.17 -5.89 -25.01
CA GLY A 250 -10.05 -6.28 -25.84
C GLY A 250 -9.60 -5.23 -26.85
N ASP A 251 -10.13 -4.00 -26.76
CA ASP A 251 -9.70 -2.90 -27.62
C ASP A 251 -8.54 -2.08 -27.04
N ASP A 252 -8.25 -2.20 -25.72
CA ASP A 252 -7.33 -1.31 -25.00
C ASP A 252 -5.98 -1.97 -24.65
N TRP A 253 -5.71 -3.17 -25.20
CA TRP A 253 -4.44 -3.84 -25.03
C TRP A 253 -3.27 -3.06 -25.66
N LEU A 254 -2.15 -3.04 -24.93
CA LEU A 254 -0.95 -2.30 -25.30
C LEU A 254 0.18 -3.23 -25.73
N HIS A 255 1.12 -2.67 -26.48
CA HIS A 255 2.37 -3.35 -26.83
C HIS A 255 3.52 -2.34 -26.93
N THR A 256 4.76 -2.81 -27.05
CA THR A 256 5.95 -1.96 -27.12
C THR A 256 6.63 -2.07 -28.47
N ASP A 257 7.22 -0.95 -28.94
CA ASP A 257 8.12 -0.91 -30.09
C ASP A 257 9.24 0.09 -29.81
N GLY A 258 10.48 -0.40 -29.69
CA GLY A 258 11.58 0.38 -29.18
C GLY A 258 11.26 0.99 -27.81
N SER A 259 11.47 2.27 -27.63
CA SER A 259 11.21 3.01 -26.38
C SER A 259 9.77 3.49 -26.21
N LYS A 260 8.83 3.00 -27.03
CA LYS A 260 7.44 3.47 -27.05
C LYS A 260 6.47 2.41 -26.58
N ILE A 261 5.40 2.84 -25.89
CA ILE A 261 4.20 2.06 -25.65
C ILE A 261 3.16 2.46 -26.70
N LEU A 262 2.57 1.47 -27.36
CA LEU A 262 1.62 1.66 -28.45
C LEU A 262 0.27 1.02 -28.12
N ASP A 263 -0.80 1.62 -28.62
CA ASP A 263 -2.13 1.00 -28.65
C ASP A 263 -2.22 -0.06 -29.77
N LYS A 264 -3.36 -0.77 -29.85
CA LYS A 264 -3.63 -1.79 -30.87
C LYS A 264 -3.51 -1.29 -32.32
N ASP A 265 -3.63 0.01 -32.55
CA ASP A 265 -3.56 0.66 -33.84
C ASP A 265 -2.15 1.20 -34.15
N GLY A 266 -1.17 0.89 -33.30
CA GLY A 266 0.24 1.32 -33.41
C GLY A 266 0.43 2.81 -33.11
N LYS A 267 -0.44 3.42 -32.33
CA LYS A 267 -0.32 4.81 -31.89
C LYS A 267 0.28 4.88 -30.52
N GLU A 268 1.29 5.74 -30.39
CA GLU A 268 1.94 5.97 -29.10
C GLU A 268 0.96 6.48 -28.04
N VAL A 269 1.07 5.93 -26.85
CA VAL A 269 0.31 6.30 -25.66
C VAL A 269 1.24 6.61 -24.49
N TRP A 270 0.79 7.43 -23.57
CA TRP A 270 1.52 7.76 -22.35
C TRP A 270 0.72 7.33 -21.12
N LEU A 271 1.33 6.46 -20.32
CA LEU A 271 0.82 6.07 -19.03
C LEU A 271 1.24 7.12 -18.01
N THR A 272 0.29 7.85 -17.48
CA THR A 272 0.49 8.90 -16.48
C THR A 272 -0.42 8.63 -15.30
N GLY A 273 0.10 7.87 -14.35
CA GLY A 273 -0.68 7.25 -13.30
C GLY A 273 -0.30 7.69 -11.89
N VAL A 274 -0.97 7.06 -10.95
CA VAL A 274 -0.76 7.22 -9.51
C VAL A 274 -0.75 5.88 -8.81
N ASN A 275 0.03 5.78 -7.72
CA ASN A 275 0.01 4.64 -6.82
C ASN A 275 -1.08 4.82 -5.76
N TRP A 276 -1.86 3.77 -5.48
CA TRP A 276 -2.80 3.72 -4.36
C TRP A 276 -2.64 2.38 -3.64
N PHE A 277 -2.00 2.42 -2.47
CA PHE A 277 -1.66 1.21 -1.71
C PHE A 277 -2.72 0.84 -0.66
N GLY A 278 -2.59 -0.37 -0.10
CA GLY A 278 -3.46 -0.91 0.96
C GLY A 278 -3.65 -2.42 0.87
N TYR A 279 -3.70 -3.02 -0.32
CA TYR A 279 -3.78 -4.49 -0.49
C TYR A 279 -2.48 -5.22 -0.16
N ASN A 280 -1.38 -4.52 0.02
CA ASN A 280 -0.10 -5.03 0.51
C ASN A 280 0.05 -4.93 2.03
N THR A 281 -0.83 -4.16 2.69
CA THR A 281 -0.83 -3.96 4.14
C THR A 281 -1.88 -4.86 4.82
N GLY A 282 -2.01 -4.84 6.12
CA GLY A 282 -3.06 -5.54 6.85
C GLY A 282 -4.48 -4.99 6.63
N THR A 283 -4.64 -3.96 5.82
CA THR A 283 -5.93 -3.35 5.47
C THR A 283 -6.75 -4.23 4.53
N ASN A 284 -6.10 -5.05 3.67
CA ASN A 284 -6.72 -5.97 2.70
C ASN A 284 -7.73 -5.31 1.74
N THR A 285 -7.61 -4.01 1.54
CA THR A 285 -8.28 -3.13 0.59
C THR A 285 -7.44 -1.86 0.45
N PHE A 286 -7.92 -0.81 -0.21
CA PHE A 286 -7.21 0.46 -0.26
C PHE A 286 -7.14 1.13 1.11
N ASP A 287 -5.97 1.63 1.46
CA ASP A 287 -5.82 2.51 2.63
C ASP A 287 -6.55 3.83 2.36
N GLY A 288 -7.17 4.39 3.42
CA GLY A 288 -7.95 5.62 3.36
C GLY A 288 -9.45 5.41 3.35
N LEU A 289 -9.96 4.21 3.01
CA LEU A 289 -11.40 3.94 3.00
C LEU A 289 -12.05 3.96 4.39
N TRP A 290 -11.28 4.19 5.45
CA TRP A 290 -11.82 4.52 6.78
C TRP A 290 -12.28 5.97 6.90
N ASN A 291 -11.82 6.88 6.02
CA ASN A 291 -12.19 8.31 5.98
C ASN A 291 -12.80 8.74 4.64
N SER A 292 -12.71 7.91 3.59
CA SER A 292 -13.20 8.22 2.25
C SER A 292 -14.09 7.11 1.69
N GLU A 293 -14.73 7.40 0.56
CA GLU A 293 -15.55 6.47 -0.21
C GLU A 293 -14.76 5.94 -1.40
N LEU A 294 -14.86 4.64 -1.70
CA LEU A 294 -14.19 4.03 -2.84
C LEU A 294 -14.64 4.65 -4.17
N VAL A 295 -15.95 4.85 -4.34
CA VAL A 295 -16.53 5.37 -5.59
C VAL A 295 -15.99 6.76 -5.88
N THR A 296 -16.15 7.68 -4.93
CA THR A 296 -15.73 9.09 -5.11
C THR A 296 -14.22 9.24 -5.23
N SER A 297 -13.44 8.38 -4.59
CA SER A 297 -11.97 8.38 -4.72
C SER A 297 -11.52 7.95 -6.12
N VAL A 298 -12.14 6.92 -6.71
CA VAL A 298 -11.85 6.49 -8.09
C VAL A 298 -12.26 7.56 -9.10
N GLU A 299 -13.44 8.16 -8.93
CA GLU A 299 -13.92 9.29 -9.76
C GLU A 299 -12.96 10.48 -9.67
N ALA A 300 -12.54 10.86 -8.45
CA ALA A 300 -11.61 11.97 -8.24
C ALA A 300 -10.25 11.73 -8.91
N ILE A 301 -9.69 10.51 -8.83
CA ILE A 301 -8.42 10.18 -9.51
C ILE A 301 -8.55 10.36 -11.03
N ALA A 302 -9.65 9.88 -11.62
CA ALA A 302 -9.92 10.04 -13.05
C ALA A 302 -10.11 11.51 -13.46
N ASP A 303 -10.87 12.28 -12.69
CA ASP A 303 -11.15 13.70 -12.93
C ASP A 303 -9.91 14.59 -12.80
N HIS A 304 -8.94 14.17 -11.96
CA HIS A 304 -7.62 14.80 -11.85
C HIS A 304 -6.66 14.38 -12.96
N GLY A 305 -7.08 13.50 -13.88
CA GLY A 305 -6.37 13.20 -15.11
C GLY A 305 -5.32 12.10 -15.04
N PHE A 306 -5.28 11.34 -13.96
CA PHE A 306 -4.48 10.11 -13.91
C PHE A 306 -5.17 9.03 -14.73
N ASN A 307 -4.47 8.41 -15.68
CA ASN A 307 -5.08 7.40 -16.56
C ASN A 307 -4.72 5.95 -16.19
N LEU A 308 -3.89 5.77 -15.17
CA LEU A 308 -3.45 4.48 -14.66
C LEU A 308 -3.38 4.52 -13.13
N ILE A 309 -3.86 3.46 -12.47
CA ILE A 309 -3.64 3.23 -11.03
C ILE A 309 -2.72 2.02 -10.86
N ARG A 310 -1.53 2.21 -10.29
CA ARG A 310 -0.67 1.13 -9.79
C ARG A 310 -1.17 0.73 -8.41
N VAL A 311 -1.45 -0.56 -8.23
CA VAL A 311 -2.07 -1.10 -7.00
C VAL A 311 -1.10 -2.04 -6.29
N PRO A 312 -0.40 -1.58 -5.25
CA PRO A 312 0.41 -2.42 -4.39
C PRO A 312 -0.41 -3.53 -3.71
N MET A 313 0.00 -4.79 -3.92
CA MET A 313 -0.63 -6.00 -3.38
C MET A 313 0.41 -6.92 -2.76
N SER A 314 0.01 -7.83 -1.86
CA SER A 314 0.88 -8.91 -1.41
C SER A 314 0.60 -10.22 -2.14
N ALA A 315 1.63 -11.02 -2.35
CA ALA A 315 1.49 -12.38 -2.89
C ALA A 315 0.66 -13.27 -1.94
N GLU A 316 0.82 -13.10 -0.63
CA GLU A 316 0.04 -13.82 0.40
C GLU A 316 -1.46 -13.59 0.24
N LEU A 317 -1.91 -12.35 0.13
CA LEU A 317 -3.33 -12.02 -0.04
C LEU A 317 -3.92 -12.63 -1.32
N ILE A 318 -3.18 -12.56 -2.44
CA ILE A 318 -3.62 -13.12 -3.71
C ILE A 318 -3.72 -14.66 -3.60
N ASN A 319 -2.77 -15.32 -2.93
CA ASN A 319 -2.82 -16.76 -2.70
C ASN A 319 -4.03 -17.16 -1.82
N GLN A 320 -4.30 -16.42 -0.74
CA GLN A 320 -5.49 -16.61 0.08
C GLN A 320 -6.78 -16.50 -0.77
N TRP A 321 -6.88 -15.49 -1.64
CA TRP A 321 -8.01 -15.39 -2.56
C TRP A 321 -8.12 -16.61 -3.49
N SER A 322 -6.99 -17.12 -3.99
CA SER A 322 -6.98 -18.31 -4.87
C SER A 322 -7.48 -19.58 -4.17
N GLU A 323 -7.30 -19.64 -2.86
CA GLU A 323 -7.73 -20.74 -2.00
C GLU A 323 -9.15 -20.56 -1.44
N GLY A 324 -9.81 -19.43 -1.77
CA GLY A 324 -11.15 -19.10 -1.28
C GLY A 324 -11.15 -18.52 0.13
N GLU A 325 -10.00 -18.07 0.61
CA GLU A 325 -9.84 -17.36 1.88
C GLU A 325 -9.86 -15.86 1.62
N TYR A 326 -10.71 -15.14 2.36
CA TYR A 326 -10.93 -13.71 2.15
C TYR A 326 -10.70 -12.95 3.44
N PRO A 327 -9.47 -12.50 3.73
CA PRO A 327 -9.19 -11.66 4.88
C PRO A 327 -10.11 -10.44 4.92
N LYS A 328 -10.51 -10.06 6.13
CA LYS A 328 -11.42 -8.95 6.32
C LYS A 328 -10.78 -7.65 5.83
N ALA A 329 -11.46 -6.97 4.91
CA ALA A 329 -11.10 -5.62 4.49
C ALA A 329 -11.42 -4.60 5.60
N ASN A 330 -10.55 -3.60 5.76
CA ASN A 330 -10.69 -2.54 6.74
C ASN A 330 -11.13 -1.23 6.06
N TYR A 331 -12.38 -0.86 6.23
CA TYR A 331 -13.00 0.35 5.71
C TYR A 331 -14.12 0.83 6.63
N ASN A 332 -14.57 2.08 6.46
CA ASN A 332 -15.71 2.61 7.18
C ASN A 332 -17.02 2.14 6.51
N ASN A 333 -17.76 1.33 7.23
CA ASN A 333 -19.01 0.73 6.75
C ASN A 333 -20.11 1.77 6.44
N ALA A 334 -20.06 2.95 7.05
CA ALA A 334 -21.05 4.00 6.82
C ALA A 334 -20.73 4.84 5.58
N TYR A 335 -19.45 5.01 5.26
CA TYR A 335 -19.01 5.69 4.04
C TYR A 335 -19.10 4.78 2.80
N ASN A 336 -18.89 3.48 2.99
CA ASN A 336 -18.83 2.48 1.93
C ASN A 336 -19.91 1.41 2.14
N GLU A 337 -21.19 1.83 2.20
CA GLU A 337 -22.32 0.91 2.48
C GLU A 337 -22.42 -0.22 1.44
N GLU A 338 -22.08 0.05 0.19
CA GLU A 338 -22.09 -0.92 -0.91
C GLU A 338 -21.09 -2.06 -0.72
N LEU A 339 -19.99 -1.82 0.04
CA LEU A 339 -18.96 -2.82 0.32
C LEU A 339 -19.35 -3.78 1.45
N ASN A 340 -20.36 -3.48 2.26
CA ASN A 340 -20.69 -4.21 3.49
C ASN A 340 -21.03 -5.70 3.30
N SER A 341 -21.35 -6.13 2.08
CA SER A 341 -21.62 -7.53 1.73
C SER A 341 -20.55 -8.14 0.86
N MET A 342 -19.48 -7.44 0.58
CA MET A 342 -18.38 -7.88 -0.26
C MET A 342 -17.22 -8.40 0.59
N ASN A 343 -16.56 -9.46 0.15
CA ASN A 343 -15.25 -9.85 0.65
C ASN A 343 -14.13 -9.02 -0.02
N SER A 344 -12.88 -9.17 0.46
CA SER A 344 -11.75 -8.36 -0.05
C SER A 344 -11.50 -8.52 -1.55
N LEU A 345 -11.73 -9.70 -2.13
CA LEU A 345 -11.63 -9.93 -3.57
C LEU A 345 -12.79 -9.29 -4.34
N GLU A 346 -14.01 -9.39 -3.83
CA GLU A 346 -15.18 -8.74 -4.44
C GLU A 346 -15.07 -7.21 -4.41
N ILE A 347 -14.43 -6.64 -3.39
CA ILE A 347 -14.10 -5.20 -3.34
C ILE A 347 -13.10 -4.85 -4.46
N PHE A 348 -12.10 -5.69 -4.71
CA PHE A 348 -11.17 -5.48 -5.83
C PHE A 348 -11.88 -5.63 -7.20
N ASP A 349 -12.76 -6.62 -7.36
CA ASP A 349 -13.60 -6.76 -8.57
C ASP A 349 -14.48 -5.51 -8.78
N TYR A 350 -15.04 -4.95 -7.70
CA TYR A 350 -15.85 -3.73 -7.77
C TYR A 350 -15.01 -2.50 -8.12
N PHE A 351 -13.82 -2.37 -7.54
CA PHE A 351 -12.87 -1.33 -7.93
C PHE A 351 -12.51 -1.39 -9.42
N LEU A 352 -12.23 -2.58 -9.97
CA LEU A 352 -11.95 -2.73 -11.41
C LEU A 352 -13.12 -2.27 -12.28
N LYS A 353 -14.36 -2.54 -11.85
CA LYS A 353 -15.55 -2.04 -12.52
C LYS A 353 -15.64 -0.52 -12.48
N LEU A 354 -15.39 0.10 -11.32
CA LEU A 354 -15.39 1.56 -11.18
C LEU A 354 -14.28 2.20 -12.03
N ALA A 355 -13.09 1.60 -12.05
CA ALA A 355 -11.98 2.05 -12.89
C ALA A 355 -12.38 2.04 -14.38
N GLU A 356 -12.98 0.94 -14.87
CA GLU A 356 -13.50 0.85 -16.24
C GLU A 356 -14.55 1.93 -16.54
N GLU A 357 -15.51 2.13 -15.64
CA GLU A 357 -16.58 3.12 -15.81
C GLU A 357 -16.07 4.56 -15.87
N ASN A 358 -14.89 4.81 -15.32
CA ASN A 358 -14.20 6.11 -15.34
C ASN A 358 -13.04 6.20 -16.35
N GLY A 359 -12.90 5.22 -17.25
CA GLY A 359 -11.86 5.22 -18.29
C GLY A 359 -10.44 5.06 -17.77
N LEU A 360 -10.28 4.59 -16.52
CA LEU A 360 -9.00 4.30 -15.88
C LEU A 360 -8.51 2.91 -16.27
N LYS A 361 -7.20 2.75 -16.33
CA LYS A 361 -6.54 1.45 -16.39
C LYS A 361 -5.83 1.13 -15.07
N VAL A 362 -5.55 -0.15 -14.86
CA VAL A 362 -5.03 -0.67 -13.59
C VAL A 362 -3.79 -1.52 -13.85
N MET A 363 -2.81 -1.40 -12.98
CA MET A 363 -1.58 -2.18 -12.95
C MET A 363 -1.39 -2.77 -11.54
N PRO A 364 -1.78 -4.03 -11.29
CA PRO A 364 -1.41 -4.73 -10.07
C PRO A 364 0.11 -4.85 -9.95
N ASP A 365 0.62 -4.64 -8.75
CA ASP A 365 2.01 -4.73 -8.37
C ASP A 365 2.17 -5.74 -7.23
N ILE A 366 3.09 -6.71 -7.36
CA ILE A 366 3.48 -7.54 -6.22
C ILE A 366 4.46 -6.75 -5.36
N HIS A 367 3.90 -5.97 -4.46
CA HIS A 367 4.65 -5.05 -3.61
C HIS A 367 5.44 -5.78 -2.52
N SER A 368 4.84 -6.82 -1.95
CA SER A 368 5.45 -7.62 -0.89
C SER A 368 5.09 -9.10 -1.01
N ALA A 369 5.91 -9.97 -0.42
CA ALA A 369 5.59 -11.38 -0.29
C ALA A 369 4.46 -11.57 0.72
N GLU A 370 4.64 -11.06 1.95
CA GLU A 370 3.68 -11.15 3.05
C GLU A 370 2.84 -9.88 3.17
N THR A 371 1.63 -10.02 3.73
CA THR A 371 0.70 -8.92 3.96
C THR A 371 1.01 -8.22 5.28
N ASN A 372 1.77 -7.13 5.22
CA ASN A 372 2.02 -6.26 6.37
C ASN A 372 2.55 -4.90 5.91
N ALA A 373 2.41 -3.86 6.75
CA ALA A 373 2.78 -2.48 6.42
C ALA A 373 4.28 -2.29 6.11
N SER A 374 5.15 -3.18 6.60
CA SER A 374 6.59 -3.15 6.34
C SER A 374 7.05 -4.20 5.34
N GLY A 375 6.13 -4.91 4.67
CA GLY A 375 6.46 -6.01 3.76
C GLY A 375 7.33 -5.59 2.58
N HIS A 376 7.24 -4.34 2.16
CA HIS A 376 8.07 -3.76 1.10
C HIS A 376 9.57 -3.70 1.46
N THR A 377 9.93 -3.73 2.74
CA THR A 377 11.34 -3.70 3.18
C THR A 377 12.04 -5.05 3.09
N VAL A 378 11.34 -6.10 2.64
CA VAL A 378 11.93 -7.42 2.39
C VAL A 378 12.60 -7.41 1.03
N ASN A 379 13.90 -7.71 0.99
CA ASN A 379 14.75 -7.61 -0.20
C ASN A 379 14.22 -8.39 -1.42
N LEU A 380 13.63 -9.56 -1.17
CA LEU A 380 13.26 -10.52 -2.22
C LEU A 380 11.73 -10.70 -2.31
N TRP A 381 11.30 -11.40 -3.34
CA TRP A 381 9.91 -11.73 -3.66
C TRP A 381 9.36 -12.93 -2.86
N TYR A 382 10.15 -13.46 -1.93
CA TYR A 382 9.80 -14.61 -1.10
C TYR A 382 10.32 -14.46 0.33
N THR A 383 9.74 -15.21 1.23
CA THR A 383 10.11 -15.34 2.65
C THR A 383 10.04 -16.80 3.06
N ASP A 384 10.24 -17.09 4.35
CA ASP A 384 10.05 -18.43 4.90
C ASP A 384 8.58 -18.89 4.82
N LYS A 385 7.61 -17.95 4.74
CA LYS A 385 6.17 -18.27 4.65
C LYS A 385 5.65 -18.28 3.22
N VAL A 386 6.08 -17.34 2.41
CA VAL A 386 5.68 -17.19 1.00
C VAL A 386 6.87 -17.60 0.14
N THR A 387 6.82 -18.79 -0.42
CA THR A 387 7.90 -19.34 -1.25
C THR A 387 7.94 -18.69 -2.64
N VAL A 388 9.04 -18.89 -3.38
CA VAL A 388 9.13 -18.48 -4.81
C VAL A 388 7.99 -19.13 -5.64
N LYS A 389 7.55 -20.34 -5.27
CA LYS A 389 6.42 -21.00 -5.94
C LYS A 389 5.10 -20.28 -5.66
N ASP A 390 4.91 -19.81 -4.44
CA ASP A 390 3.71 -19.08 -4.04
C ASP A 390 3.67 -17.70 -4.69
N TYR A 391 4.81 -17.03 -4.81
CA TYR A 391 4.96 -15.80 -5.58
C TYR A 391 4.55 -15.98 -7.06
N TYR A 392 5.04 -17.04 -7.72
CA TYR A 392 4.63 -17.35 -9.09
C TYR A 392 3.15 -17.71 -9.19
N HIS A 393 2.61 -18.42 -8.19
CA HIS A 393 1.20 -18.82 -8.18
C HIS A 393 0.29 -17.60 -8.09
N ALA A 394 0.62 -16.64 -7.23
CA ALA A 394 -0.13 -15.39 -7.08
C ALA A 394 -0.26 -14.64 -8.42
N LEU A 395 0.85 -14.43 -9.13
CA LEU A 395 0.87 -13.78 -10.43
C LEU A 395 0.10 -14.57 -11.50
N GLU A 396 0.32 -15.89 -11.56
CA GLU A 396 -0.36 -16.77 -12.54
C GLU A 396 -1.87 -16.78 -12.32
N TRP A 397 -2.31 -16.87 -11.07
CA TRP A 397 -3.73 -16.88 -10.71
C TRP A 397 -4.41 -15.54 -11.04
N LEU A 398 -3.76 -14.42 -10.67
CA LEU A 398 -4.31 -13.08 -10.93
C LEU A 398 -4.43 -12.83 -12.44
N ALA A 399 -3.41 -13.21 -13.21
CA ALA A 399 -3.42 -13.09 -14.66
C ALA A 399 -4.51 -13.95 -15.33
N ASP A 400 -4.74 -15.20 -14.85
CA ASP A 400 -5.78 -16.08 -15.38
C ASP A 400 -7.20 -15.59 -15.03
N ARG A 401 -7.39 -15.07 -13.79
CA ARG A 401 -8.68 -14.52 -13.35
C ARG A 401 -9.14 -13.35 -14.21
N TYR A 402 -8.22 -12.45 -14.57
CA TYR A 402 -8.53 -11.20 -15.28
C TYR A 402 -8.08 -11.17 -16.75
N LYS A 403 -7.79 -12.33 -17.35
CA LYS A 403 -7.28 -12.43 -18.74
C LYS A 403 -8.16 -11.79 -19.81
N ASP A 404 -9.46 -11.68 -19.53
CA ASP A 404 -10.45 -11.10 -20.44
C ASP A 404 -10.88 -9.67 -20.02
N ASN A 405 -10.14 -9.07 -19.07
CA ASN A 405 -10.41 -7.73 -18.53
C ASN A 405 -9.31 -6.74 -18.90
N ASP A 406 -9.50 -5.97 -19.96
CA ASP A 406 -8.57 -4.95 -20.47
C ASP A 406 -8.54 -3.64 -19.65
N THR A 407 -9.23 -3.60 -18.52
CA THR A 407 -8.99 -2.58 -17.49
C THR A 407 -7.61 -2.81 -16.84
N ILE A 408 -7.18 -4.08 -16.68
CA ILE A 408 -5.81 -4.42 -16.27
C ILE A 408 -4.94 -4.51 -17.52
N VAL A 409 -4.10 -3.51 -17.75
CA VAL A 409 -3.24 -3.41 -18.95
C VAL A 409 -1.80 -3.86 -18.71
N ALA A 410 -1.37 -4.00 -17.46
CA ALA A 410 -0.01 -4.35 -17.09
C ALA A 410 0.06 -5.08 -15.76
N PHE A 411 1.16 -5.80 -15.51
CA PHE A 411 1.56 -6.34 -14.22
C PHE A 411 2.96 -5.83 -13.88
N ASP A 412 3.11 -5.25 -12.70
CA ASP A 412 4.42 -4.98 -12.09
C ASP A 412 4.83 -6.22 -11.28
N LEU A 413 5.91 -6.85 -11.71
CA LEU A 413 6.22 -8.19 -11.22
C LEU A 413 6.66 -8.20 -9.76
N LYS A 414 7.44 -7.20 -9.32
CA LYS A 414 7.89 -7.08 -7.92
C LYS A 414 8.40 -5.67 -7.63
N ASN A 415 7.81 -5.08 -6.60
CA ASN A 415 8.29 -3.82 -6.05
C ASN A 415 9.69 -3.96 -5.44
N GLU A 416 10.62 -3.17 -5.94
CA GLU A 416 11.91 -2.86 -5.33
C GLU A 416 12.75 -4.07 -4.86
N PRO A 417 13.16 -4.96 -5.76
CA PRO A 417 14.19 -5.95 -5.43
C PRO A 417 15.48 -5.25 -4.98
N HIS A 418 16.01 -5.61 -3.81
CA HIS A 418 17.17 -4.92 -3.24
C HIS A 418 18.08 -5.84 -2.41
N GLY A 419 19.08 -5.28 -1.78
CA GLY A 419 20.01 -5.96 -0.88
C GLY A 419 21.44 -5.47 -1.05
N LYS A 420 22.30 -5.81 -0.09
CA LYS A 420 23.66 -5.29 0.01
C LYS A 420 24.72 -6.38 -0.20
N PRO A 421 25.98 -6.02 -0.53
CA PRO A 421 27.02 -6.99 -0.86
C PRO A 421 27.33 -8.02 0.25
N ASN A 422 27.03 -7.70 1.51
CA ASN A 422 27.30 -8.57 2.66
C ASN A 422 26.10 -9.45 3.07
N GLU A 423 25.00 -9.42 2.33
CA GLU A 423 23.78 -10.17 2.64
C GLU A 423 23.69 -11.52 1.89
N GLY A 424 24.62 -11.78 0.95
CA GLY A 424 24.69 -13.06 0.24
C GLY A 424 23.38 -13.39 -0.49
N ASP A 425 22.85 -14.59 -0.24
CA ASP A 425 21.64 -15.08 -0.88
C ASP A 425 20.36 -14.28 -0.52
N ALA A 426 20.42 -13.41 0.50
CA ALA A 426 19.33 -12.51 0.85
C ALA A 426 19.32 -11.23 0.01
N ALA A 427 20.35 -10.93 -0.77
CA ALA A 427 20.38 -9.79 -1.68
C ALA A 427 19.90 -10.18 -3.08
N ALA A 428 19.11 -9.32 -3.71
CA ALA A 428 18.73 -9.45 -5.11
C ALA A 428 19.97 -9.25 -6.01
N ILE A 429 20.17 -10.17 -6.95
CA ILE A 429 21.24 -10.11 -7.95
C ILE A 429 20.67 -10.08 -9.37
N TRP A 430 21.51 -9.70 -10.35
CA TRP A 430 21.16 -9.65 -11.77
C TRP A 430 22.32 -10.20 -12.60
N ASN A 431 22.20 -11.43 -13.09
CA ASN A 431 23.18 -12.11 -13.93
C ASN A 431 22.51 -13.24 -14.74
N ASP A 432 23.30 -14.18 -15.29
CA ASP A 432 22.82 -15.32 -16.07
C ASP A 432 22.63 -16.61 -15.24
N SER A 433 22.77 -16.54 -13.90
CA SER A 433 22.53 -17.69 -13.01
C SER A 433 21.03 -18.01 -12.88
N LYS A 434 20.75 -19.19 -12.31
CA LYS A 434 19.38 -19.61 -11.97
C LYS A 434 19.15 -19.63 -10.46
N ASP A 435 19.90 -18.81 -9.74
CA ASP A 435 19.77 -18.72 -8.30
C ASP A 435 18.41 -18.11 -7.92
N ALA A 436 17.87 -18.51 -6.78
CA ALA A 436 16.55 -18.09 -6.34
C ALA A 436 16.45 -16.57 -6.10
N ASN A 437 17.58 -15.92 -5.78
CA ASN A 437 17.71 -14.49 -5.58
C ASN A 437 18.12 -13.72 -6.86
N ASN A 438 18.24 -14.39 -8.01
CA ASN A 438 18.52 -13.72 -9.28
C ASN A 438 17.24 -13.13 -9.87
N TRP A 439 17.07 -11.81 -9.73
CA TRP A 439 15.88 -11.11 -10.19
C TRP A 439 15.63 -11.27 -11.69
N LYS A 440 16.68 -11.18 -12.53
CA LYS A 440 16.51 -11.41 -13.97
C LYS A 440 15.84 -12.76 -14.27
N TYR A 441 16.40 -13.83 -13.72
CA TYR A 441 15.89 -15.19 -13.93
C TYR A 441 14.45 -15.35 -13.46
N VAL A 442 14.17 -14.81 -12.27
CA VAL A 442 12.83 -14.92 -11.66
C VAL A 442 11.81 -14.03 -12.39
N ALA A 443 12.19 -12.83 -12.82
CA ALA A 443 11.33 -11.95 -13.60
C ALA A 443 10.93 -12.59 -14.94
N GLU A 444 11.85 -13.20 -15.66
CA GLU A 444 11.56 -13.95 -16.90
C GLU A 444 10.61 -15.14 -16.65
N ALA A 445 10.83 -15.88 -15.56
CA ALA A 445 9.97 -17.00 -15.19
C ALA A 445 8.56 -16.53 -14.79
N ALA A 446 8.45 -15.45 -14.00
CA ALA A 446 7.20 -14.82 -13.61
C ALA A 446 6.42 -14.29 -14.83
N ALA A 447 7.11 -13.52 -15.69
CA ALA A 447 6.53 -13.02 -16.94
C ALA A 447 6.00 -14.14 -17.83
N SER A 448 6.76 -15.24 -17.97
CA SER A 448 6.32 -16.41 -18.74
C SER A 448 5.01 -16.99 -18.19
N LYS A 449 4.79 -17.01 -16.87
CA LYS A 449 3.56 -17.50 -16.24
C LYS A 449 2.38 -16.55 -16.47
N VAL A 450 2.60 -15.26 -16.28
CA VAL A 450 1.59 -14.23 -16.55
C VAL A 450 1.16 -14.29 -18.01
N LEU A 451 2.11 -14.25 -18.96
CA LEU A 451 1.86 -14.21 -20.40
C LEU A 451 1.31 -15.53 -20.96
N ALA A 452 1.52 -16.64 -20.27
CA ALA A 452 0.86 -17.91 -20.61
C ALA A 452 -0.65 -17.86 -20.36
N LYS A 453 -1.11 -17.04 -19.40
CA LYS A 453 -2.53 -16.87 -19.04
C LYS A 453 -3.15 -15.67 -19.75
N ASN A 454 -2.46 -14.54 -19.74
CA ASN A 454 -2.88 -13.32 -20.41
C ASN A 454 -1.75 -12.76 -21.30
N PRO A 455 -1.72 -13.11 -22.59
CA PRO A 455 -0.66 -12.68 -23.53
C PRO A 455 -0.77 -11.20 -23.92
N ASN A 456 -1.77 -10.48 -23.44
CA ASN A 456 -2.07 -9.12 -23.89
C ASN A 456 -1.49 -8.04 -22.99
N VAL A 457 -1.19 -8.35 -21.73
CA VAL A 457 -0.73 -7.36 -20.73
C VAL A 457 0.73 -7.01 -20.92
N LEU A 458 1.10 -5.79 -20.56
CA LEU A 458 2.48 -5.38 -20.42
C LEU A 458 3.10 -6.01 -19.15
N ILE A 459 4.40 -6.21 -19.18
CA ILE A 459 5.19 -6.71 -18.07
C ILE A 459 6.16 -5.62 -17.64
N MET A 460 6.00 -5.12 -16.41
CA MET A 460 6.92 -4.18 -15.80
C MET A 460 8.02 -4.96 -15.07
N VAL A 461 9.27 -4.62 -15.33
CA VAL A 461 10.43 -5.21 -14.67
C VAL A 461 11.28 -4.09 -14.08
N GLU A 462 11.31 -4.03 -12.77
CA GLU A 462 12.16 -3.11 -12.03
C GLU A 462 13.64 -3.55 -12.06
N GLY A 463 14.52 -2.66 -11.62
CA GLY A 463 15.92 -2.97 -11.37
C GLY A 463 16.13 -3.65 -10.00
N ILE A 464 17.35 -3.54 -9.51
CA ILE A 464 17.78 -3.98 -8.19
C ILE A 464 18.47 -2.80 -7.45
N GLU A 465 19.09 -3.03 -6.27
CA GLU A 465 19.84 -1.97 -5.56
C GLU A 465 21.31 -1.92 -6.01
N ILE A 466 21.98 -3.07 -6.14
CA ILE A 466 23.43 -3.15 -6.37
C ILE A 466 23.77 -3.88 -7.68
N TYR A 467 24.76 -3.35 -8.43
CA TYR A 467 25.30 -4.01 -9.63
C TYR A 467 26.83 -3.97 -9.63
N PRO A 468 27.55 -5.09 -9.93
CA PRO A 468 29.02 -5.13 -9.87
C PRO A 468 29.67 -4.16 -10.86
N LYS A 469 30.67 -3.37 -10.40
CA LYS A 469 31.46 -2.46 -11.24
C LYS A 469 32.32 -3.20 -12.25
N ASN A 470 32.71 -4.42 -11.94
CA ASN A 470 33.49 -5.27 -12.82
C ASN A 470 32.82 -6.63 -12.98
N ILE A 471 31.86 -6.71 -13.88
CA ILE A 471 31.07 -7.92 -14.12
C ILE A 471 31.90 -9.14 -14.50
N LYS A 472 33.02 -8.96 -15.20
CA LYS A 472 33.94 -10.07 -15.58
C LYS A 472 34.65 -10.66 -14.37
N LYS A 473 34.92 -9.87 -13.34
CA LYS A 473 35.60 -10.27 -12.11
C LYS A 473 34.63 -10.64 -11.00
N ASN A 474 33.55 -9.87 -10.85
CA ASN A 474 32.59 -9.95 -9.76
C ASN A 474 31.19 -10.33 -10.24
N GLY A 475 31.08 -11.00 -11.39
CA GLY A 475 29.80 -11.39 -11.98
C GLY A 475 28.99 -12.38 -11.14
N ASP A 476 29.63 -13.00 -10.18
CA ASP A 476 29.05 -13.92 -9.21
C ASP A 476 28.57 -13.23 -7.91
N TYR A 477 28.71 -11.90 -7.81
CA TYR A 477 28.39 -11.14 -6.60
C TYR A 477 29.16 -11.57 -5.34
N SER A 478 30.33 -12.20 -5.50
CA SER A 478 31.12 -12.75 -4.38
C SER A 478 31.82 -11.71 -3.49
N SER A 479 31.97 -10.47 -3.96
CA SER A 479 32.60 -9.40 -3.16
C SER A 479 31.65 -8.89 -2.09
N THR A 480 32.15 -8.78 -0.86
CA THR A 480 31.47 -8.11 0.26
C THR A 480 31.86 -6.63 0.42
N ASN A 481 32.75 -6.12 -0.47
CA ASN A 481 33.19 -4.73 -0.44
C ASN A 481 32.23 -3.86 -1.26
N SER A 482 31.56 -2.91 -0.62
CA SER A 482 30.63 -1.96 -1.24
C SER A 482 31.25 -1.14 -2.38
N ASP A 483 32.59 -0.88 -2.32
CA ASP A 483 33.30 -0.17 -3.38
C ASP A 483 33.34 -0.92 -4.73
N ASP A 484 33.08 -2.21 -4.73
CA ASP A 484 33.03 -3.03 -5.95
C ASP A 484 31.68 -2.95 -6.68
N TYR A 485 30.70 -2.21 -6.15
CA TYR A 485 29.35 -2.12 -6.69
C TYR A 485 28.93 -0.69 -7.06
N TYR A 486 28.02 -0.58 -8.04
CA TYR A 486 27.19 0.59 -8.27
C TYR A 486 25.92 0.43 -7.46
N PHE A 487 25.61 1.41 -6.64
CA PHE A 487 24.36 1.50 -5.87
C PHE A 487 23.36 2.40 -6.57
N ASN A 488 22.09 2.13 -6.40
CA ASN A 488 21.00 3.04 -6.74
C ASN A 488 19.84 2.86 -5.74
N TRP A 489 18.74 3.54 -5.97
CA TRP A 489 17.49 3.28 -5.29
C TRP A 489 17.08 1.81 -5.44
N TRP A 490 16.34 1.29 -4.48
CA TRP A 490 15.72 -0.01 -4.60
C TRP A 490 14.86 -0.04 -5.87
N GLY A 491 14.93 -1.09 -6.65
CA GLY A 491 14.29 -1.15 -7.96
C GLY A 491 14.86 -0.23 -9.04
N GLY A 492 15.79 0.70 -8.72
CA GLY A 492 16.28 1.73 -9.64
C GLY A 492 17.53 1.34 -10.44
N ASN A 493 18.26 0.26 -10.09
CA ASN A 493 19.49 -0.11 -10.77
C ASN A 493 19.23 -1.11 -11.90
N LEU A 494 19.07 -0.59 -13.11
CA LEU A 494 18.90 -1.38 -14.34
C LEU A 494 20.20 -1.50 -15.17
N ARG A 495 21.39 -1.27 -14.56
CA ARG A 495 22.68 -1.43 -15.27
C ARG A 495 22.86 -2.82 -15.85
N GLY A 496 22.27 -3.83 -15.21
CA GLY A 496 22.33 -5.22 -15.63
C GLY A 496 21.70 -5.50 -17.00
N VAL A 497 20.82 -4.65 -17.50
CA VAL A 497 20.17 -4.80 -18.81
C VAL A 497 21.18 -4.76 -19.96
N LYS A 498 22.28 -4.03 -19.80
CA LYS A 498 23.36 -3.97 -20.82
C LYS A 498 24.07 -5.31 -21.05
N ASP A 499 24.26 -6.06 -19.95
CA ASP A 499 25.02 -7.30 -19.95
C ASP A 499 24.10 -8.53 -20.04
N TYR A 500 22.94 -8.45 -19.40
CA TYR A 500 21.95 -9.52 -19.26
C TYR A 500 20.54 -8.95 -19.45
N PRO A 501 20.12 -8.63 -20.70
CA PRO A 501 18.77 -8.13 -20.97
C PRO A 501 17.70 -9.15 -20.58
N ILE A 502 16.50 -8.68 -20.25
CA ILE A 502 15.31 -9.53 -20.07
C ILE A 502 14.88 -10.08 -21.42
N ASP A 503 14.67 -11.39 -21.48
CA ASP A 503 14.20 -12.11 -22.67
C ASP A 503 12.81 -12.72 -22.41
N LEU A 504 11.78 -12.13 -23.01
CA LEU A 504 10.41 -12.63 -22.97
C LEU A 504 10.06 -13.49 -24.20
N GLY A 505 11.03 -13.80 -25.05
CA GLY A 505 10.88 -14.60 -26.27
C GLY A 505 9.88 -13.96 -27.23
N LYS A 506 8.84 -14.71 -27.62
CA LYS A 506 7.80 -14.21 -28.56
C LYS A 506 6.94 -13.06 -28.02
N TYR A 507 7.09 -12.72 -26.76
CA TYR A 507 6.35 -11.65 -26.08
C TYR A 507 7.27 -10.46 -25.73
N GLN A 508 8.39 -10.30 -26.45
CA GLN A 508 9.32 -9.20 -26.20
C GLN A 508 8.66 -7.82 -26.34
N ASP A 509 7.60 -7.74 -27.16
CA ASP A 509 6.74 -6.56 -27.34
C ASP A 509 5.80 -6.26 -26.14
N LYS A 510 6.01 -6.92 -25.01
CA LYS A 510 5.29 -6.67 -23.75
C LYS A 510 6.20 -6.14 -22.64
N LEU A 511 7.50 -6.04 -22.87
CA LEU A 511 8.46 -5.61 -21.86
C LEU A 511 8.47 -4.09 -21.69
N VAL A 512 8.40 -3.64 -20.44
CA VAL A 512 8.65 -2.27 -19.99
C VAL A 512 9.61 -2.34 -18.80
N TYR A 513 10.65 -1.53 -18.76
CA TYR A 513 11.49 -1.42 -17.56
C TYR A 513 10.93 -0.32 -16.63
N SER A 514 10.90 -0.62 -15.33
CA SER A 514 10.22 0.22 -14.34
C SER A 514 11.16 0.66 -13.22
N PRO A 515 12.02 1.69 -13.43
CA PRO A 515 12.87 2.19 -12.36
C PRO A 515 12.06 2.98 -11.33
N HIS A 516 12.51 2.95 -10.07
CA HIS A 516 12.09 3.85 -9.00
C HIS A 516 13.15 4.90 -8.73
N ASP A 517 12.76 6.12 -8.40
CA ASP A 517 13.70 7.20 -8.09
C ASP A 517 13.07 8.19 -7.10
N TYR A 518 13.82 8.57 -6.09
CA TYR A 518 13.35 9.44 -5.02
C TYR A 518 14.32 10.59 -4.71
N GLY A 519 13.86 11.53 -3.91
CA GLY A 519 14.63 12.69 -3.51
C GLY A 519 15.35 12.54 -2.17
N PRO A 520 16.16 13.53 -1.78
CA PRO A 520 17.04 13.45 -0.61
C PRO A 520 16.30 13.39 0.74
N THR A 521 14.99 13.66 0.79
CA THR A 521 14.21 13.53 2.02
C THR A 521 13.76 12.11 2.30
N VAL A 522 13.69 11.25 1.29
CA VAL A 522 13.45 9.81 1.45
C VAL A 522 14.74 9.15 1.95
N TYR A 523 15.84 9.37 1.25
CA TYR A 523 17.16 8.93 1.70
C TYR A 523 18.27 9.78 1.07
N GLN A 524 19.28 10.17 1.89
CA GLN A 524 20.43 10.96 1.44
C GLN A 524 21.41 10.08 0.65
N GLN A 525 21.25 10.07 -0.67
CA GLN A 525 22.15 9.36 -1.58
C GLN A 525 23.41 10.20 -1.88
N PRO A 526 24.55 9.56 -2.29
CA PRO A 526 25.80 10.28 -2.57
C PRO A 526 25.69 11.38 -3.63
N TRP A 527 24.82 11.23 -4.62
CA TRP A 527 24.60 12.22 -5.68
C TRP A 527 23.83 13.46 -5.24
N PHE A 528 23.34 13.50 -3.99
CA PHE A 528 22.74 14.68 -3.37
C PHE A 528 23.71 15.43 -2.46
N GLU A 529 24.98 15.01 -2.37
CA GLU A 529 25.98 15.73 -1.57
C GLU A 529 26.30 17.09 -2.23
N GLY A 530 26.15 18.17 -1.44
CA GLY A 530 26.34 19.55 -1.91
C GLY A 530 25.22 20.06 -2.81
N ASP A 531 25.56 20.97 -3.72
CA ASP A 531 24.59 21.54 -4.67
C ASP A 531 24.47 20.63 -5.90
N TYR A 532 23.42 19.83 -5.98
CA TYR A 532 23.14 19.02 -7.15
C TYR A 532 22.29 19.75 -8.19
N THR A 533 22.41 19.38 -9.44
CA THR A 533 21.73 19.97 -10.58
C THR A 533 21.13 18.88 -11.47
N TYR A 534 20.21 19.24 -12.37
CA TYR A 534 19.70 18.32 -13.40
C TYR A 534 20.84 17.59 -14.14
N LYS A 535 21.91 18.30 -14.49
CA LYS A 535 23.05 17.74 -15.21
C LYS A 535 23.85 16.76 -14.35
N SER A 536 24.04 17.04 -13.06
CA SER A 536 24.73 16.09 -12.15
C SER A 536 23.86 14.86 -11.89
N LEU A 537 22.56 14.99 -11.65
CA LEU A 537 21.65 13.87 -11.49
C LEU A 537 21.62 12.99 -12.74
N MET A 538 21.53 13.60 -13.93
CA MET A 538 21.59 12.86 -15.19
C MET A 538 22.90 12.05 -15.29
N LYS A 539 24.04 12.63 -14.93
CA LYS A 539 25.36 11.98 -15.04
C LYS A 539 25.58 10.93 -13.94
N ASP A 540 25.23 11.27 -12.69
CA ASP A 540 25.69 10.52 -11.52
C ASP A 540 24.65 9.51 -11.02
N CYS A 541 23.36 9.68 -11.43
CA CYS A 541 22.26 8.81 -11.06
C CYS A 541 21.54 8.21 -12.29
N TRP A 542 20.85 9.03 -13.10
CA TRP A 542 19.83 8.53 -14.02
C TRP A 542 20.38 7.83 -15.26
N LYS A 543 21.34 8.46 -15.98
CA LYS A 543 21.76 8.01 -17.32
C LYS A 543 22.21 6.56 -17.34
N ASP A 544 23.17 6.19 -16.51
CA ASP A 544 23.78 4.87 -16.53
C ASP A 544 22.98 3.82 -15.79
N ASN A 545 22.09 4.23 -14.84
CA ASN A 545 21.29 3.29 -14.10
C ASN A 545 20.04 2.83 -14.87
N TRP A 546 19.36 3.75 -15.60
CA TRP A 546 18.13 3.39 -16.30
C TRP A 546 17.81 4.24 -17.54
N PHE A 547 18.12 5.55 -17.58
CA PHE A 547 17.66 6.40 -18.66
C PHE A 547 18.26 6.06 -20.04
N TYR A 548 19.45 5.42 -20.07
CA TYR A 548 20.07 4.93 -21.30
C TYR A 548 19.19 3.94 -22.07
N ILE A 549 18.27 3.24 -21.39
CA ILE A 549 17.35 2.27 -21.99
C ILE A 549 16.45 2.99 -23.00
N GLN A 550 15.91 4.15 -22.62
CA GLN A 550 15.12 4.99 -23.52
C GLN A 550 15.98 5.72 -24.55
N GLU A 551 17.13 6.30 -24.15
CA GLU A 551 18.03 6.99 -25.09
C GLU A 551 18.54 6.09 -26.22
N GLN A 552 18.69 4.80 -25.98
CA GLN A 552 19.18 3.81 -26.96
C GLN A 552 18.06 3.01 -27.62
N ASP A 553 16.82 3.38 -27.41
CA ASP A 553 15.63 2.76 -27.99
C ASP A 553 15.54 1.24 -27.72
N ILE A 554 15.92 0.81 -26.49
CA ILE A 554 15.97 -0.60 -26.09
C ILE A 554 14.57 -1.10 -25.72
N ALA A 555 13.87 -0.37 -24.85
CA ALA A 555 12.51 -0.63 -24.38
C ALA A 555 11.92 0.64 -23.77
N PRO A 556 10.60 0.72 -23.60
CA PRO A 556 9.99 1.84 -22.87
C PRO A 556 10.40 1.82 -21.40
N LEU A 557 10.41 3.01 -20.80
CA LEU A 557 10.48 3.19 -19.35
C LEU A 557 9.10 3.60 -18.80
N LEU A 558 8.79 3.09 -17.61
CA LEU A 558 7.78 3.63 -16.74
C LEU A 558 8.41 3.85 -15.36
N ILE A 559 8.58 5.10 -14.93
CA ILE A 559 9.05 5.37 -13.57
C ILE A 559 7.92 4.96 -12.62
N GLY A 560 8.05 3.77 -11.98
CA GLY A 560 6.99 3.15 -11.20
C GLY A 560 6.66 3.90 -9.92
N GLU A 561 7.68 4.53 -9.33
CA GLU A 561 7.52 5.40 -8.17
C GLU A 561 8.46 6.62 -8.27
N TRP A 562 7.89 7.79 -8.04
CA TRP A 562 8.58 9.06 -7.81
C TRP A 562 7.65 10.00 -7.08
N GLY A 563 8.16 10.76 -6.12
CA GLY A 563 7.34 11.66 -5.32
C GLY A 563 8.07 12.23 -4.11
N GLY A 564 7.33 12.88 -3.23
CA GLY A 564 7.89 13.42 -2.01
C GLY A 564 7.18 14.67 -1.50
N PHE A 565 7.70 15.23 -0.41
CA PHE A 565 7.22 16.48 0.13
C PHE A 565 7.59 17.68 -0.76
N MET A 566 6.70 18.67 -0.86
CA MET A 566 6.88 19.93 -1.61
C MET A 566 7.78 20.93 -0.87
N THR A 567 8.84 20.47 -0.24
CA THR A 567 9.79 21.25 0.53
C THR A 567 11.23 20.98 0.11
N GLU A 568 12.11 21.99 0.25
CA GLU A 568 13.53 21.81 -0.04
C GLU A 568 14.22 20.89 1.01
N PRO A 569 15.19 20.09 0.60
CA PRO A 569 15.79 20.01 -0.74
C PRO A 569 15.04 19.11 -1.74
N ASN A 570 13.96 18.45 -1.36
CA ASN A 570 13.23 17.49 -2.18
C ASN A 570 12.54 18.15 -3.39
N LEU A 571 11.98 19.35 -3.22
CA LEU A 571 11.30 20.10 -4.29
C LEU A 571 12.23 20.37 -5.48
N THR A 572 13.49 20.66 -5.23
CA THR A 572 14.50 20.81 -6.29
C THR A 572 14.67 19.50 -7.09
N TRP A 573 14.79 18.34 -6.41
CA TRP A 573 14.87 17.05 -7.08
C TRP A 573 13.58 16.74 -7.87
N MET A 574 12.41 16.90 -7.26
CA MET A 574 11.12 16.70 -7.94
C MET A 574 10.99 17.56 -9.20
N THR A 575 11.47 18.82 -9.14
CA THR A 575 11.46 19.71 -10.29
C THR A 575 12.33 19.17 -11.44
N TYR A 576 13.48 18.59 -11.13
CA TYR A 576 14.34 17.98 -12.14
C TYR A 576 13.76 16.65 -12.67
N MET A 577 13.16 15.82 -11.83
CA MET A 577 12.49 14.61 -12.25
C MET A 577 11.28 14.94 -13.15
N ARG A 578 10.44 15.89 -12.75
CA ARG A 578 9.32 16.37 -13.59
C ARG A 578 9.81 16.89 -14.94
N LYS A 579 10.93 17.61 -14.96
CA LYS A 579 11.54 18.08 -16.21
C LYS A 579 11.97 16.91 -17.10
N LEU A 580 12.62 15.89 -16.54
CA LEU A 580 13.03 14.70 -17.28
C LEU A 580 11.82 13.99 -17.90
N ILE A 581 10.79 13.75 -17.12
CA ILE A 581 9.52 13.13 -17.55
C ILE A 581 8.91 13.92 -18.71
N LYS A 582 8.75 15.25 -18.51
CA LYS A 582 8.10 16.14 -19.47
C LYS A 582 8.85 16.24 -20.80
N ASP A 583 10.17 16.41 -20.73
CA ASP A 583 11.00 16.63 -21.92
C ASP A 583 11.14 15.38 -22.78
N ASN A 584 10.99 14.17 -22.20
CA ASN A 584 11.23 12.90 -22.86
C ASN A 584 9.98 12.01 -22.95
N HIS A 585 8.80 12.50 -22.53
CA HIS A 585 7.55 11.75 -22.51
C HIS A 585 7.69 10.38 -21.82
N VAL A 586 8.41 10.34 -20.67
CA VAL A 586 8.58 9.11 -19.91
C VAL A 586 7.27 8.74 -19.22
N ASN A 587 6.83 7.49 -19.35
CA ASN A 587 5.67 7.00 -18.60
C ASN A 587 6.00 6.97 -17.11
N HIS A 588 4.99 7.18 -16.25
CA HIS A 588 5.22 7.24 -14.82
C HIS A 588 3.97 6.96 -13.99
N THR A 589 4.16 6.56 -12.74
CA THR A 589 3.16 6.53 -11.68
C THR A 589 3.68 7.27 -10.47
N PHE A 590 2.95 8.31 -10.04
CA PHE A 590 3.35 9.14 -8.91
C PHE A 590 3.13 8.43 -7.57
N TRP A 591 4.07 8.47 -6.68
CA TRP A 591 3.93 7.99 -5.31
C TRP A 591 3.59 9.14 -4.36
N CYS A 592 2.34 9.24 -3.82
CA CYS A 592 1.20 8.37 -4.06
C CYS A 592 -0.12 9.14 -3.83
N PHE A 593 -1.26 8.49 -4.02
CA PHE A 593 -2.57 9.06 -3.66
C PHE A 593 -2.72 9.17 -2.14
N ASN A 594 -2.29 8.15 -1.40
CA ASN A 594 -2.47 7.98 0.04
C ASN A 594 -1.84 9.10 0.88
N ALA A 595 -2.60 9.67 1.82
CA ALA A 595 -2.10 10.63 2.81
C ALA A 595 -1.08 10.05 3.80
N ASN A 596 -1.19 8.75 4.09
CA ASN A 596 -0.42 8.06 5.13
C ASN A 596 0.95 7.51 4.69
N SER A 597 1.51 7.99 3.57
CA SER A 597 2.91 7.73 3.21
C SER A 597 3.83 8.64 4.04
N GLY A 598 4.54 8.06 4.99
CA GLY A 598 5.25 8.82 6.03
C GLY A 598 6.48 9.60 5.56
N ASP A 599 7.10 9.21 4.46
CA ASP A 599 8.33 9.77 3.89
C ASP A 599 8.11 10.66 2.66
N THR A 600 6.94 10.58 2.03
CA THR A 600 6.60 11.33 0.83
C THR A 600 5.35 12.19 0.98
N GLY A 601 4.42 11.81 1.88
CA GLY A 601 3.06 12.31 1.89
C GLY A 601 2.29 11.94 0.62
N GLY A 602 0.99 12.23 0.58
CA GLY A 602 0.10 11.92 -0.54
C GLY A 602 -0.30 13.11 -1.38
N LEU A 603 -1.11 12.82 -2.42
CA LEU A 603 -1.85 13.82 -3.19
C LEU A 603 -3.12 14.29 -2.47
N VAL A 604 -3.60 13.50 -1.50
CA VAL A 604 -4.71 13.90 -0.61
C VAL A 604 -4.19 14.13 0.81
N LYS A 605 -4.93 14.92 1.57
CA LYS A 605 -4.66 15.22 2.98
C LYS A 605 -5.17 14.10 3.89
N ASP A 606 -4.96 14.21 5.20
CA ASP A 606 -5.27 13.18 6.21
C ASP A 606 -6.74 12.73 6.23
N ASP A 607 -7.66 13.51 5.66
CA ASP A 607 -9.05 13.12 5.46
C ASP A 607 -9.28 12.17 4.26
N PHE A 608 -8.25 11.92 3.44
CA PHE A 608 -8.27 11.11 2.22
C PHE A 608 -9.29 11.57 1.16
N VAL A 609 -9.77 12.80 1.26
CA VAL A 609 -10.75 13.42 0.35
C VAL A 609 -10.23 14.74 -0.21
N THR A 610 -9.66 15.59 0.65
CA THR A 610 -9.15 16.92 0.26
C THR A 610 -7.82 16.78 -0.47
N TRP A 611 -7.75 17.23 -1.72
CA TRP A 611 -6.50 17.24 -2.48
C TRP A 611 -5.50 18.26 -1.95
N ASP A 612 -4.22 17.92 -1.98
CA ASP A 612 -3.12 18.86 -1.84
C ASP A 612 -2.93 19.55 -3.19
N GLU A 613 -3.62 20.68 -3.37
CA GLU A 613 -3.68 21.40 -4.65
C GLU A 613 -2.29 21.84 -5.13
N GLU A 614 -1.39 22.22 -4.23
CA GLU A 614 -0.02 22.62 -4.60
C GLU A 614 0.76 21.45 -5.20
N LYS A 615 0.69 20.28 -4.56
CA LYS A 615 1.33 19.06 -5.04
C LYS A 615 0.66 18.56 -6.32
N TYR A 616 -0.67 18.58 -6.37
CA TYR A 616 -1.40 18.19 -7.57
C TYR A 616 -1.09 19.10 -8.77
N ASP A 617 -1.11 20.42 -8.62
CA ASP A 617 -0.77 21.35 -9.70
C ASP A 617 0.67 21.13 -10.20
N PHE A 618 1.57 20.74 -9.30
CA PHE A 618 2.93 20.37 -9.67
C PHE A 618 2.96 19.11 -10.55
N VAL A 619 2.24 18.05 -10.17
CA VAL A 619 2.21 16.75 -10.90
C VAL A 619 1.41 16.85 -12.20
N LYS A 620 0.34 17.66 -12.23
CA LYS A 620 -0.54 17.87 -13.37
C LYS A 620 0.18 18.25 -14.66
N GLU A 621 1.33 18.90 -14.55
CA GLU A 621 2.15 19.31 -15.71
C GLU A 621 2.73 18.15 -16.51
N VAL A 622 2.78 16.94 -15.95
CA VAL A 622 3.28 15.71 -16.59
C VAL A 622 2.20 14.67 -16.84
N LEU A 623 0.94 14.98 -16.56
CA LEU A 623 -0.19 14.14 -16.95
C LEU A 623 -0.50 14.35 -18.44
N TRP A 624 -0.91 13.27 -19.12
CA TRP A 624 -1.19 13.32 -20.55
C TRP A 624 -2.40 14.19 -20.88
N GLN A 625 -2.18 15.21 -21.66
CA GLN A 625 -3.21 16.17 -22.08
C GLN A 625 -3.15 16.46 -23.59
N GLU A 626 -4.31 16.52 -24.23
CA GLU A 626 -4.48 16.94 -25.61
C GLU A 626 -5.52 18.07 -25.68
N GLY A 627 -5.13 19.23 -26.23
CA GLY A 627 -6.02 20.39 -26.33
C GLY A 627 -6.57 20.86 -24.98
N GLY A 628 -5.81 20.68 -23.89
CA GLY A 628 -6.22 21.04 -22.53
C GLY A 628 -7.22 20.08 -21.88
N LYS A 629 -7.38 18.87 -22.41
CA LYS A 629 -8.17 17.78 -21.85
C LYS A 629 -7.28 16.61 -21.50
N PHE A 630 -7.52 15.99 -20.35
CA PHE A 630 -6.83 14.75 -19.96
C PHE A 630 -7.22 13.59 -20.86
N VAL A 631 -6.27 12.73 -21.18
CA VAL A 631 -6.43 11.62 -22.12
C VAL A 631 -6.45 10.29 -21.37
N GLY A 632 -7.56 9.56 -21.50
CA GLY A 632 -7.68 8.19 -21.04
C GLY A 632 -7.04 7.20 -22.01
N LEU A 633 -6.72 6.01 -21.51
CA LEU A 633 -6.22 4.88 -22.31
C LEU A 633 -7.37 4.04 -22.90
N ASP A 634 -8.60 4.30 -22.52
CA ASP A 634 -9.77 3.61 -23.03
C ASP A 634 -10.24 4.25 -24.35
N HIS A 635 -10.55 3.41 -25.36
CA HIS A 635 -11.01 3.88 -26.67
C HIS A 635 -12.44 4.38 -26.66
N ALA A 636 -13.27 3.92 -25.74
CA ALA A 636 -14.72 4.17 -25.73
C ALA A 636 -15.19 5.00 -24.53
N ILE A 637 -14.55 4.86 -23.38
CA ILE A 637 -14.92 5.53 -22.14
C ILE A 637 -13.96 6.70 -21.91
N PRO A 638 -14.46 7.94 -21.74
CA PRO A 638 -13.62 9.09 -21.44
C PRO A 638 -13.02 8.97 -20.02
N LEU A 639 -11.88 9.59 -19.79
CA LEU A 639 -11.23 9.65 -18.48
C LEU A 639 -12.00 10.63 -17.58
N GLY A 640 -12.74 10.09 -16.62
CA GLY A 640 -13.61 10.88 -15.74
C GLY A 640 -14.60 11.76 -16.52
N ASP A 641 -15.16 12.75 -15.85
CA ASP A 641 -16.13 13.67 -16.43
C ASP A 641 -15.48 14.73 -17.33
N ASN A 642 -14.21 15.05 -17.09
CA ASN A 642 -13.50 16.16 -17.72
C ASN A 642 -12.51 15.76 -18.82
N GLY A 643 -12.18 14.48 -18.93
CA GLY A 643 -11.21 13.96 -19.89
C GLY A 643 -11.83 13.57 -21.25
N ILE A 644 -11.01 12.89 -22.03
CA ILE A 644 -11.38 12.36 -23.35
C ILE A 644 -10.92 10.92 -23.52
N THR A 645 -11.57 10.20 -24.42
CA THR A 645 -11.17 8.84 -24.80
C THR A 645 -9.89 8.86 -25.63
N LEU A 646 -9.15 7.73 -25.64
CA LEU A 646 -7.99 7.55 -26.51
C LEU A 646 -8.35 7.78 -27.98
N LYS A 647 -9.46 7.24 -28.44
CA LYS A 647 -9.97 7.42 -29.80
C LYS A 647 -10.11 8.90 -30.16
N LYS A 648 -10.72 9.72 -29.28
CA LYS A 648 -10.89 11.16 -29.51
C LYS A 648 -9.55 11.90 -29.52
N ALA A 649 -8.62 11.56 -28.65
CA ALA A 649 -7.29 12.15 -28.62
C ALA A 649 -6.53 11.90 -29.93
N LYS A 650 -6.70 10.73 -30.53
CA LYS A 650 -6.06 10.35 -31.80
C LYS A 650 -6.76 10.89 -33.04
N GLY A 651 -7.89 11.61 -32.91
CA GLY A 651 -8.64 12.18 -34.02
C GLY A 651 -9.39 11.14 -34.87
N LEU A 652 -9.73 9.98 -34.28
CA LEU A 652 -10.39 8.84 -34.91
C LEU A 652 -11.92 8.84 -34.70
#